data_b7a687a1e13eb7da8e1175eaa4773abd
#
_entry.id   b7a687a1e13eb7da8e1175eaa4773abd
#
_cell.length_a   1.000
_cell.length_b   1.000
_cell.length_c   1.000
_cell.angle_alpha   90.00
_cell.angle_beta   90.00
_cell.angle_gamma   90.00
#
_symmetry.space_group_name_H-M   'P 1'
#
loop_
_entity.id
_entity.type
_entity.pdbx_description
1 polymer ?
#
loop_
_entity_poly.entity_id
_entity_poly.type
_entity_poly.pdbx_seq_one_letter_code
_entity_poly.pdbx_strand_id
1 'polypeptide(L)'
;MVELISNQVPLPDRDEFFLLMKVLDSAVGTVALGGTAALVKGRPRPFRKLPQDRRERIVRGWQASPIPDLVKAAKGIKTLAGLALFQFATPAAGGRNPYWDGSGYPGPPSAADRRPPVPSKLASEAVLLPRLVDLIAAAPPDASAAKALLAAKGLAVSDGDKPGDVVVEADAVVVGSGAGGGVAAGVLASAGLRVIVLEKGQYWKAADLPLTEAHAFPNMYERGGVFSTRDLSVNVLAGAGVGGGTRINWCASFPTPAHVRKEWAEEHGLPDMVGPRFDRALAAVCGRVGVSTGVAAHSNHNACLGAGLEALGDHRGEIPRNCDNAADCGMCCLGCPTGERGDMTHTFLADAAGAGAVIIAGAHAERVLTSKAAAADGRKAGAVGVLATPMSSPIIQEVAPRKRGAAWRLIVRAPRVFAAGGTMHTPAFLKRSGITCGGWVGRNLRIHPATIVYGRFPAGFKAQGAPPSAAVPGGAGAPPVPGTGTVKMWSGAIMSAFSNQHADWEGTGYGPMLMTPSMHVAGFAGLVPWQGGAAFKSFMAHFPDWSSVLVITRDRGSGTLFTDRFGHPRYKYWGSKFDRASMVTGIEQAVRALAGAGAVEVGSFMSLPHLDLERGGDGALTPAGAAALEAYVATIKAEGVRKNRTAVMSAHQMGTARLGGDPKRSACDPDGQTWQTAGVYVCDGAAFPTSSGLNPMMTIEAIAYMVAEGVALRAGKAVPGVAGAMPAGQCAAILESSYGGGRAAVKPPVPVCGGVGGGVGGGGVARA
;
A
#
# COMPACT_ATOMS: atom_id res chain seq x y z
N MET A 1 22.05 -3.42 7.57
CA MET A 1 21.31 -4.71 7.47
C MET A 1 20.94 -5.28 8.85
N VAL A 2 21.86 -5.42 9.80
CA VAL A 2 21.56 -5.92 11.17
C VAL A 2 20.50 -5.03 11.85
N GLU A 3 20.66 -3.73 11.79
CA GLU A 3 19.71 -2.75 12.35
C GLU A 3 18.34 -2.81 11.67
N LEU A 4 18.31 -2.90 10.33
CA LEU A 4 17.09 -3.11 9.55
C LEU A 4 16.36 -4.39 10.02
N ILE A 5 17.08 -5.49 10.15
CA ILE A 5 16.52 -6.77 10.56
C ILE A 5 16.07 -6.73 12.01
N SER A 6 16.87 -6.14 12.90
CA SER A 6 16.55 -6.07 14.33
C SER A 6 15.32 -5.23 14.63
N ASN A 7 15.09 -4.18 13.83
CA ASN A 7 14.03 -3.21 14.08
C ASN A 7 12.77 -3.40 13.24
N GLN A 8 12.86 -4.09 12.10
CA GLN A 8 11.76 -4.15 11.12
C GLN A 8 11.24 -5.58 10.86
N VAL A 9 12.03 -6.61 11.12
CA VAL A 9 11.62 -8.00 10.86
C VAL A 9 10.98 -8.62 12.12
N PRO A 10 9.79 -9.23 12.03
CA PRO A 10 9.15 -9.91 13.15
C PRO A 10 10.03 -10.99 13.78
N LEU A 11 9.94 -11.16 15.11
CA LEU A 11 10.83 -12.03 15.89
C LEU A 11 11.06 -13.44 15.33
N PRO A 12 10.04 -14.24 14.93
CA PRO A 12 10.29 -15.59 14.42
C PRO A 12 11.11 -15.59 13.13
N ASP A 13 10.79 -14.67 12.22
CA ASP A 13 11.46 -14.56 10.92
C ASP A 13 12.87 -13.99 11.09
N ARG A 14 13.08 -13.12 12.08
CA ARG A 14 14.39 -12.58 12.46
C ARG A 14 15.30 -13.66 13.01
N ASP A 15 14.79 -14.51 13.89
CA ASP A 15 15.57 -15.60 14.49
C ASP A 15 15.96 -16.64 13.44
N GLU A 16 15.05 -16.99 12.51
CA GLU A 16 15.35 -17.84 11.36
C GLU A 16 16.46 -17.21 10.48
N PHE A 17 16.41 -15.91 10.23
CA PHE A 17 17.41 -15.20 9.46
C PHE A 17 18.79 -15.18 10.17
N PHE A 18 18.83 -14.88 11.46
CA PHE A 18 20.09 -14.93 12.22
C PHE A 18 20.67 -16.33 12.31
N LEU A 19 19.82 -17.36 12.40
CA LEU A 19 20.27 -18.76 12.32
C LEU A 19 20.93 -19.06 10.97
N LEU A 20 20.29 -18.63 9.86
CA LEU A 20 20.88 -18.76 8.52
C LEU A 20 22.25 -18.07 8.44
N MET A 21 22.38 -16.85 8.97
CA MET A 21 23.63 -16.11 8.98
C MET A 21 24.72 -16.83 9.80
N LYS A 22 24.37 -17.41 10.97
CA LYS A 22 25.30 -18.25 11.77
C LYS A 22 25.74 -19.49 11.01
N VAL A 23 24.82 -20.17 10.33
CA VAL A 23 25.15 -21.34 9.49
C VAL A 23 26.13 -20.96 8.37
N LEU A 24 25.92 -19.85 7.69
CA LEU A 24 26.79 -19.33 6.63
C LEU A 24 28.15 -18.82 7.17
N ASP A 25 28.24 -18.46 8.42
CA ASP A 25 29.51 -18.07 9.05
C ASP A 25 30.40 -19.28 9.42
N SER A 26 29.89 -20.50 9.27
CA SER A 26 30.65 -21.73 9.41
C SER A 26 31.02 -22.32 8.05
N ALA A 27 32.20 -22.97 7.97
CA ALA A 27 32.65 -23.63 6.74
C ALA A 27 31.75 -24.83 6.37
N VAL A 28 31.34 -25.62 7.37
CA VAL A 28 30.46 -26.78 7.19
C VAL A 28 29.08 -26.34 6.71
N GLY A 29 28.50 -25.35 7.37
CA GLY A 29 27.17 -24.80 6.97
C GLY A 29 27.21 -24.19 5.58
N THR A 30 28.29 -23.51 5.19
CA THR A 30 28.43 -22.96 3.84
C THR A 30 28.49 -24.08 2.78
N VAL A 31 29.19 -25.19 3.05
CA VAL A 31 29.20 -26.36 2.16
C VAL A 31 27.83 -27.02 2.09
N ALA A 32 27.18 -27.20 3.22
CA ALA A 32 25.83 -27.78 3.26
C ALA A 32 24.78 -26.98 2.42
N LEU A 33 24.91 -25.66 2.39
CA LEU A 33 23.97 -24.78 1.66
C LEU A 33 24.47 -24.39 0.25
N GLY A 34 25.78 -24.45 -0.01
CA GLY A 34 26.39 -23.95 -1.25
C GLY A 34 27.14 -25.01 -2.06
N GLY A 35 27.20 -26.25 -1.58
CA GLY A 35 27.86 -27.36 -2.27
C GLY A 35 29.31 -27.08 -2.60
N THR A 36 29.76 -27.54 -3.75
CA THR A 36 31.17 -27.39 -4.22
C THR A 36 31.59 -25.92 -4.42
N ALA A 37 30.66 -25.00 -4.60
CA ALA A 37 30.95 -23.57 -4.69
C ALA A 37 31.58 -23.01 -3.39
N ALA A 38 31.35 -23.66 -2.26
CA ALA A 38 31.95 -23.32 -0.96
C ALA A 38 33.40 -23.79 -0.77
N LEU A 39 33.96 -24.54 -1.72
CA LEU A 39 35.32 -25.05 -1.66
C LEU A 39 36.30 -24.09 -2.37
N VAL A 40 37.33 -23.66 -1.67
CA VAL A 40 38.46 -22.90 -2.23
C VAL A 40 39.70 -23.77 -2.14
N LYS A 41 40.31 -24.14 -3.28
CA LYS A 41 41.43 -25.10 -3.35
C LYS A 41 41.12 -26.39 -2.60
N GLY A 42 39.93 -26.96 -2.78
CA GLY A 42 39.47 -28.20 -2.14
C GLY A 42 39.12 -28.09 -0.66
N ARG A 43 39.27 -26.93 -0.02
CA ARG A 43 38.98 -26.71 1.41
C ARG A 43 37.71 -25.92 1.66
N PRO A 44 36.84 -26.36 2.58
CA PRO A 44 35.66 -25.61 2.98
C PRO A 44 36.00 -24.23 3.57
N ARG A 45 35.20 -23.22 3.21
CA ARG A 45 35.35 -21.85 3.74
C ARG A 45 34.00 -21.29 4.16
N PRO A 46 33.92 -20.47 5.24
CA PRO A 46 32.75 -19.70 5.56
C PRO A 46 32.36 -18.75 4.42
N PHE A 47 31.07 -18.51 4.23
CA PHE A 47 30.54 -17.69 3.13
C PHE A 47 31.22 -16.32 3.01
N ARG A 48 31.44 -15.62 4.13
CA ARG A 48 32.10 -14.30 4.15
C ARG A 48 33.57 -14.31 3.68
N LYS A 49 34.25 -15.49 3.75
CA LYS A 49 35.65 -15.69 3.33
C LYS A 49 35.76 -16.24 1.91
N LEU A 50 34.66 -16.47 1.22
CA LEU A 50 34.67 -16.88 -0.17
C LEU A 50 34.91 -15.69 -1.10
N PRO A 51 35.61 -15.90 -2.25
CA PRO A 51 35.65 -14.93 -3.34
C PRO A 51 34.25 -14.54 -3.81
N GLN A 52 34.11 -13.35 -4.38
CA GLN A 52 32.80 -12.78 -4.78
C GLN A 52 32.07 -13.70 -5.77
N ASP A 53 32.76 -14.18 -6.80
CA ASP A 53 32.20 -15.09 -7.81
C ASP A 53 31.58 -16.36 -7.21
N ARG A 54 32.22 -16.89 -6.17
CA ARG A 54 31.74 -18.07 -5.44
C ARG A 54 30.48 -17.74 -4.62
N ARG A 55 30.48 -16.61 -3.92
CA ARG A 55 29.30 -16.14 -3.17
C ARG A 55 28.12 -15.92 -4.10
N GLU A 56 28.34 -15.27 -5.25
CA GLU A 56 27.31 -15.06 -6.26
C GLU A 56 26.79 -16.40 -6.81
N ARG A 57 27.65 -17.35 -7.12
CA ARG A 57 27.24 -18.68 -7.59
C ARG A 57 26.36 -19.41 -6.59
N ILE A 58 26.67 -19.32 -5.29
CA ILE A 58 25.84 -19.91 -4.22
C ILE A 58 24.47 -19.28 -4.22
N VAL A 59 24.37 -17.94 -4.17
CA VAL A 59 23.08 -17.24 -4.11
C VAL A 59 22.25 -17.45 -5.38
N ARG A 60 22.86 -17.46 -6.55
CA ARG A 60 22.18 -17.83 -7.82
C ARG A 60 21.68 -19.27 -7.81
N GLY A 61 22.47 -20.19 -7.28
CA GLY A 61 22.06 -21.58 -7.09
C GLY A 61 20.82 -21.70 -6.20
N TRP A 62 20.74 -20.88 -5.15
CA TRP A 62 19.54 -20.84 -4.29
C TRP A 62 18.32 -20.26 -5.01
N GLN A 63 18.48 -19.22 -5.82
CA GLN A 63 17.36 -18.65 -6.60
C GLN A 63 16.76 -19.67 -7.58
N ALA A 64 17.60 -20.53 -8.15
CA ALA A 64 17.21 -21.59 -9.09
C ALA A 64 16.82 -22.92 -8.40
N SER A 65 16.97 -23.01 -7.08
CA SER A 65 16.79 -24.25 -6.33
C SER A 65 15.34 -24.78 -6.39
N PRO A 66 15.14 -26.10 -6.45
CA PRO A 66 13.84 -26.71 -6.22
C PRO A 66 13.42 -26.65 -4.74
N ILE A 67 14.34 -26.36 -3.81
CA ILE A 67 14.07 -26.26 -2.36
C ILE A 67 13.51 -24.88 -2.03
N PRO A 68 12.24 -24.76 -1.59
CA PRO A 68 11.58 -23.47 -1.37
C PRO A 68 12.31 -22.57 -0.36
N ASP A 69 12.89 -23.15 0.69
CA ASP A 69 13.58 -22.37 1.73
C ASP A 69 14.88 -21.72 1.23
N LEU A 70 15.58 -22.33 0.27
CA LEU A 70 16.75 -21.70 -0.36
C LEU A 70 16.31 -20.52 -1.26
N VAL A 71 15.22 -20.68 -2.01
CA VAL A 71 14.65 -19.60 -2.82
C VAL A 71 14.18 -18.44 -1.91
N LYS A 72 13.53 -18.76 -0.79
CA LYS A 72 13.12 -17.80 0.25
C LYS A 72 14.35 -17.08 0.82
N ALA A 73 15.42 -17.79 1.16
CA ALA A 73 16.64 -17.22 1.70
C ALA A 73 17.31 -16.25 0.72
N ALA A 74 17.46 -16.65 -0.55
CA ALA A 74 18.03 -15.80 -1.60
C ALA A 74 17.22 -14.51 -1.78
N LYS A 75 15.87 -14.62 -1.84
CA LYS A 75 14.97 -13.46 -1.93
C LYS A 75 15.11 -12.53 -0.74
N GLY A 76 15.10 -13.08 0.48
CA GLY A 76 15.23 -12.30 1.72
C GLY A 76 16.55 -11.53 1.80
N ILE A 77 17.68 -12.22 1.57
CA ILE A 77 19.02 -11.60 1.57
C ILE A 77 19.09 -10.47 0.52
N LYS A 78 18.64 -10.75 -0.70
CA LYS A 78 18.67 -9.78 -1.79
C LYS A 78 17.84 -8.53 -1.47
N THR A 79 16.61 -8.73 -1.00
CA THR A 79 15.70 -7.62 -0.67
C THR A 79 16.26 -6.74 0.44
N LEU A 80 16.72 -7.36 1.53
CA LEU A 80 17.31 -6.63 2.66
C LEU A 80 18.64 -5.95 2.29
N ALA A 81 19.46 -6.58 1.44
CA ALA A 81 20.69 -5.96 0.95
C ALA A 81 20.41 -4.75 0.05
N GLY A 82 19.47 -4.86 -0.89
CA GLY A 82 19.07 -3.75 -1.76
C GLY A 82 18.51 -2.57 -0.97
N LEU A 83 17.61 -2.82 -0.02
CA LEU A 83 17.09 -1.79 0.89
C LEU A 83 18.24 -1.15 1.68
N ALA A 84 19.10 -1.94 2.32
CA ALA A 84 20.17 -1.43 3.18
C ALA A 84 21.20 -0.58 2.41
N LEU A 85 21.52 -0.95 1.17
CA LEU A 85 22.50 -0.20 0.35
C LEU A 85 22.01 1.21 0.02
N PHE A 86 20.74 1.37 -0.31
CA PHE A 86 20.21 2.64 -0.80
C PHE A 86 19.41 3.43 0.24
N GLN A 87 19.03 2.83 1.36
CA GLN A 87 18.22 3.47 2.38
C GLN A 87 19.05 4.33 3.35
N PHE A 88 20.22 3.85 3.77
CA PHE A 88 20.96 4.47 4.86
C PHE A 88 22.05 5.44 4.35
N ALA A 89 22.00 6.68 4.85
CA ALA A 89 23.11 7.63 4.74
C ALA A 89 24.25 7.24 5.68
N THR A 90 25.48 7.56 5.33
CA THR A 90 26.64 7.30 6.19
C THR A 90 27.20 8.59 6.75
N PRO A 91 27.60 8.64 8.05
CA PRO A 91 28.29 9.80 8.60
C PRO A 91 29.55 10.20 7.84
N ALA A 92 30.30 9.19 7.35
CA ALA A 92 31.52 9.40 6.56
C ALA A 92 31.29 10.13 5.23
N ALA A 93 30.04 10.10 4.69
CA ALA A 93 29.64 10.80 3.48
C ALA A 93 28.86 12.10 3.77
N GLY A 94 29.08 12.73 4.91
CA GLY A 94 28.38 13.99 5.27
C GLY A 94 26.86 13.82 5.45
N GLY A 95 26.41 12.61 5.83
CA GLY A 95 24.99 12.32 5.97
C GLY A 95 24.27 11.95 4.66
N ARG A 96 25.01 11.79 3.54
CA ARG A 96 24.49 11.36 2.25
C ARG A 96 24.78 9.86 2.00
N ASN A 97 23.93 9.20 1.26
CA ASN A 97 24.19 7.82 0.84
C ASN A 97 25.09 7.84 -0.42
N PRO A 98 26.29 7.20 -0.38
CA PRO A 98 27.22 7.23 -1.50
C PRO A 98 26.71 6.48 -2.76
N TYR A 99 25.76 5.57 -2.61
CA TYR A 99 25.17 4.85 -3.73
C TYR A 99 24.13 5.68 -4.51
N TRP A 100 23.63 6.79 -3.93
CA TRP A 100 22.73 7.68 -4.65
C TRP A 100 23.42 8.34 -5.84
N ASP A 101 24.65 8.83 -5.66
CA ASP A 101 25.41 9.44 -6.76
C ASP A 101 25.67 8.46 -7.90
N GLY A 102 26.07 7.23 -7.56
CA GLY A 102 26.29 6.17 -8.54
C GLY A 102 25.02 5.68 -9.26
N SER A 103 23.85 5.94 -8.70
CA SER A 103 22.55 5.61 -9.31
C SER A 103 21.87 6.83 -9.95
N GLY A 104 22.46 8.03 -9.91
CA GLY A 104 21.81 9.26 -10.38
C GLY A 104 20.58 9.70 -9.58
N TYR A 105 20.35 9.14 -8.39
CA TYR A 105 19.27 9.56 -7.50
C TYR A 105 19.71 10.75 -6.64
N PRO A 106 18.98 11.90 -6.68
CA PRO A 106 19.43 13.11 -6.01
C PRO A 106 19.34 13.05 -4.47
N GLY A 107 18.63 12.08 -3.92
CA GLY A 107 18.26 12.09 -2.52
C GLY A 107 17.02 12.96 -2.22
N PRO A 108 16.73 13.22 -0.94
CA PRO A 108 15.62 14.08 -0.55
C PRO A 108 15.94 15.54 -0.91
N PRO A 109 14.91 16.38 -1.16
CA PRO A 109 15.10 17.80 -1.37
C PRO A 109 15.72 18.44 -0.12
N SER A 110 16.65 19.39 -0.33
CA SER A 110 17.20 20.18 0.78
C SER A 110 16.12 21.04 1.44
N ALA A 111 16.37 21.54 2.63
CA ALA A 111 15.40 22.41 3.32
C ALA A 111 15.07 23.69 2.48
N ALA A 112 16.06 24.22 1.75
CA ALA A 112 15.89 25.39 0.88
C ALA A 112 15.04 25.06 -0.38
N ASP A 113 15.07 23.81 -0.83
CA ASP A 113 14.38 23.36 -2.03
C ASP A 113 12.95 22.85 -1.74
N ARG A 114 12.56 22.77 -0.47
CA ARG A 114 11.23 22.33 -0.07
C ARG A 114 10.21 23.44 -0.28
N ARG A 115 9.10 23.09 -0.91
CA ARG A 115 7.96 24.00 -0.92
C ARG A 115 7.39 24.17 0.49
N PRO A 116 6.98 25.38 0.88
CA PRO A 116 6.32 25.59 2.16
C PRO A 116 4.97 24.84 2.19
N PRO A 117 4.50 24.43 3.36
CA PRO A 117 3.16 23.89 3.51
C PRO A 117 2.08 24.87 3.05
N VAL A 118 1.00 24.33 2.47
CA VAL A 118 -0.14 25.14 2.03
C VAL A 118 -0.83 25.78 3.24
N PRO A 119 -1.14 27.10 3.24
CA PRO A 119 -1.72 27.78 4.40
C PRO A 119 -2.99 27.15 4.95
N SER A 120 -3.92 26.69 4.10
CA SER A 120 -5.14 25.99 4.54
C SER A 120 -4.86 24.69 5.28
N LYS A 121 -3.74 24.01 5.00
CA LYS A 121 -3.33 22.78 5.66
C LYS A 121 -2.63 23.06 6.99
N LEU A 122 -1.88 24.16 7.09
CA LEU A 122 -1.39 24.66 8.37
C LEU A 122 -2.53 25.03 9.32
N ALA A 123 -3.61 25.61 8.81
CA ALA A 123 -4.82 25.88 9.59
C ALA A 123 -5.45 24.58 10.15
N SER A 124 -5.53 23.51 9.34
CA SER A 124 -6.02 22.20 9.80
C SER A 124 -5.12 21.60 10.89
N GLU A 125 -3.81 21.72 10.75
CA GLU A 125 -2.84 21.27 11.75
C GLU A 125 -2.98 22.07 13.06
N ALA A 126 -3.21 23.37 12.97
CA ALA A 126 -3.44 24.24 14.14
C ALA A 126 -4.72 23.84 14.92
N VAL A 127 -5.73 23.30 14.25
CA VAL A 127 -6.93 22.74 14.89
C VAL A 127 -6.66 21.38 15.52
N LEU A 128 -5.88 20.52 14.85
CA LEU A 128 -5.60 19.16 15.30
C LEU A 128 -4.70 19.11 16.53
N LEU A 129 -3.60 19.86 16.54
CA LEU A 129 -2.54 19.76 17.55
C LEU A 129 -2.99 20.02 19.00
N PRO A 130 -3.88 20.99 19.30
CA PRO A 130 -4.40 21.19 20.65
C PRO A 130 -5.14 19.96 21.22
N ARG A 131 -5.70 19.11 20.36
CA ARG A 131 -6.45 17.90 20.71
C ARG A 131 -5.67 16.61 20.53
N LEU A 132 -4.40 16.70 20.14
CA LEU A 132 -3.51 15.56 19.98
C LEU A 132 -2.70 15.35 21.27
N VAL A 133 -2.68 14.10 21.76
CA VAL A 133 -1.77 13.59 22.78
C VAL A 133 -0.82 12.61 22.10
N ASP A 134 0.48 12.86 22.15
CA ASP A 134 1.47 11.89 21.67
C ASP A 134 2.18 11.25 22.86
N LEU A 135 1.76 10.02 23.19
CA LEU A 135 2.30 9.27 24.32
C LEU A 135 3.74 8.79 24.08
N ILE A 136 4.17 8.65 22.82
CA ILE A 136 5.55 8.30 22.50
C ILE A 136 6.47 9.49 22.77
N ALA A 137 6.08 10.66 22.29
CA ALA A 137 6.87 11.88 22.48
C ALA A 137 6.85 12.36 23.95
N ALA A 138 5.69 12.28 24.60
CA ALA A 138 5.54 12.70 25.99
C ALA A 138 6.12 11.70 27.01
N ALA A 139 6.16 10.42 26.67
CA ALA A 139 6.70 9.31 27.47
C ALA A 139 6.37 9.39 28.98
N PRO A 140 5.08 9.51 29.38
CA PRO A 140 4.73 9.66 30.80
C PRO A 140 5.18 8.44 31.60
N PRO A 141 5.97 8.64 32.70
CA PRO A 141 6.61 7.55 33.40
C PRO A 141 5.62 6.67 34.20
N ASP A 142 4.50 7.25 34.61
CA ASP A 142 3.50 6.60 35.46
C ASP A 142 2.07 7.08 35.19
N ALA A 143 1.10 6.49 35.87
CA ALA A 143 -0.30 6.83 35.76
C ALA A 143 -0.61 8.29 36.15
N SER A 144 0.11 8.87 37.10
CA SER A 144 -0.11 10.26 37.57
C SER A 144 0.24 11.25 36.46
N ALA A 145 1.42 11.10 35.87
CA ALA A 145 1.86 11.91 34.74
C ALA A 145 0.94 11.74 33.53
N ALA A 146 0.50 10.50 33.25
CA ALA A 146 -0.45 10.23 32.18
C ALA A 146 -1.81 10.91 32.43
N LYS A 147 -2.33 10.88 33.66
CA LYS A 147 -3.59 11.56 34.02
C LYS A 147 -3.46 13.07 33.81
N ALA A 148 -2.37 13.68 34.28
CA ALA A 148 -2.14 15.11 34.08
C ALA A 148 -2.08 15.49 32.60
N LEU A 149 -1.38 14.70 31.78
CA LEU A 149 -1.28 14.91 30.34
C LEU A 149 -2.65 14.84 29.62
N LEU A 150 -3.48 13.86 29.96
CA LEU A 150 -4.81 13.66 29.38
C LEU A 150 -5.79 14.74 29.86
N ALA A 151 -5.75 15.11 31.14
CA ALA A 151 -6.57 16.17 31.70
C ALA A 151 -6.26 17.55 31.07
N ALA A 152 -5.00 17.84 30.77
CA ALA A 152 -4.60 19.04 30.03
C ALA A 152 -5.22 19.16 28.62
N LYS A 153 -5.71 18.05 28.07
CA LYS A 153 -6.45 18.02 26.78
C LYS A 153 -7.97 18.07 26.95
N GLY A 154 -8.44 18.33 28.18
CA GLY A 154 -9.87 18.46 28.49
C GLY A 154 -10.60 17.14 28.72
N LEU A 155 -9.87 16.04 28.95
CA LEU A 155 -10.50 14.76 29.31
C LEU A 155 -10.76 14.68 30.82
N ALA A 156 -11.94 14.20 31.20
CA ALA A 156 -12.22 13.81 32.58
C ALA A 156 -11.51 12.48 32.85
N VAL A 157 -10.57 12.50 33.78
CA VAL A 157 -9.69 11.37 34.06
C VAL A 157 -9.90 10.88 35.49
N SER A 158 -9.98 9.57 35.67
CA SER A 158 -10.12 8.92 36.98
C SER A 158 -9.21 7.71 37.11
N ASP A 159 -9.12 7.15 38.32
CA ASP A 159 -8.46 5.87 38.56
C ASP A 159 -9.36 4.71 38.16
N GLY A 160 -8.77 3.61 37.73
CA GLY A 160 -9.48 2.36 37.45
C GLY A 160 -9.41 1.37 38.60
N ASP A 161 -9.92 0.16 38.35
CA ASP A 161 -10.03 -0.89 39.36
C ASP A 161 -8.68 -1.47 39.82
N LYS A 162 -7.63 -1.28 39.01
CA LYS A 162 -6.28 -1.78 39.31
C LYS A 162 -5.28 -0.63 39.42
N PRO A 163 -4.29 -0.74 40.31
CA PRO A 163 -3.20 0.24 40.34
C PRO A 163 -2.57 0.44 38.97
N GLY A 164 -2.40 1.69 38.58
CA GLY A 164 -1.88 2.06 37.24
C GLY A 164 -2.93 2.09 36.12
N ASP A 165 -4.19 1.83 36.39
CA ASP A 165 -5.25 2.04 35.41
C ASP A 165 -5.68 3.51 35.38
N VAL A 166 -5.61 4.13 34.22
CA VAL A 166 -6.08 5.49 33.93
C VAL A 166 -7.38 5.35 33.10
N VAL A 167 -8.47 5.90 33.61
CA VAL A 167 -9.79 5.81 33.00
C VAL A 167 -10.23 7.14 32.43
N VAL A 168 -10.73 7.11 31.19
CA VAL A 168 -11.41 8.25 30.53
C VAL A 168 -12.75 7.77 29.96
N GLU A 169 -13.71 8.69 29.82
CA GLU A 169 -15.05 8.39 29.33
C GLU A 169 -15.34 9.07 28.00
N ALA A 170 -16.02 8.37 27.10
CA ALA A 170 -16.45 8.88 25.82
C ALA A 170 -17.80 8.26 25.41
N ASP A 171 -18.49 8.87 24.45
CA ASP A 171 -19.67 8.29 23.83
C ASP A 171 -19.31 7.27 22.76
N ALA A 172 -18.13 7.44 22.16
CA ALA A 172 -17.53 6.52 21.20
C ALA A 172 -15.99 6.51 21.30
N VAL A 173 -15.39 5.34 21.11
CA VAL A 173 -13.94 5.18 20.94
C VAL A 173 -13.64 4.59 19.55
N VAL A 174 -12.74 5.25 18.82
CA VAL A 174 -12.28 4.84 17.50
C VAL A 174 -10.88 4.27 17.62
N VAL A 175 -10.68 3.03 17.20
CA VAL A 175 -9.40 2.31 17.28
C VAL A 175 -8.74 2.32 15.89
N GLY A 176 -7.76 3.18 15.73
CA GLY A 176 -7.07 3.50 14.47
C GLY A 176 -7.54 4.82 13.87
N SER A 177 -6.60 5.62 13.38
CA SER A 177 -6.81 6.97 12.84
C SER A 177 -6.67 7.06 11.32
N GLY A 178 -6.60 5.91 10.61
CA GLY A 178 -6.49 5.82 9.16
C GLY A 178 -7.77 6.24 8.43
N ALA A 179 -7.86 5.93 7.13
CA ALA A 179 -8.96 6.31 6.24
C ALA A 179 -10.36 6.09 6.86
N GLY A 180 -10.63 4.89 7.39
CA GLY A 180 -11.92 4.60 8.01
C GLY A 180 -12.11 5.26 9.37
N GLY A 181 -11.09 5.18 10.23
CA GLY A 181 -11.18 5.73 11.59
C GLY A 181 -11.23 7.25 11.63
N GLY A 182 -10.49 7.92 10.76
CA GLY A 182 -10.53 9.37 10.63
C GLY A 182 -11.92 9.86 10.22
N VAL A 183 -12.52 9.24 9.20
CA VAL A 183 -13.89 9.56 8.75
C VAL A 183 -14.90 9.28 9.87
N ALA A 184 -14.83 8.11 10.51
CA ALA A 184 -15.75 7.79 11.59
C ALA A 184 -15.64 8.80 12.75
N ALA A 185 -14.43 9.17 13.14
CA ALA A 185 -14.21 10.18 14.19
C ALA A 185 -14.77 11.54 13.79
N GLY A 186 -14.53 12.01 12.57
CA GLY A 186 -15.04 13.27 12.04
C GLY A 186 -16.57 13.32 12.06
N VAL A 187 -17.22 12.31 11.52
CA VAL A 187 -18.69 12.23 11.45
C VAL A 187 -19.31 12.18 12.85
N LEU A 188 -18.81 11.34 13.74
CA LEU A 188 -19.35 11.17 15.09
C LEU A 188 -19.16 12.43 15.95
N ALA A 189 -17.97 13.04 15.92
CA ALA A 189 -17.70 14.26 16.69
C ALA A 189 -18.50 15.45 16.17
N SER A 190 -18.60 15.62 14.84
CA SER A 190 -19.43 16.67 14.21
C SER A 190 -20.92 16.50 14.52
N ALA A 191 -21.38 15.26 14.76
CA ALA A 191 -22.74 14.98 15.26
C ALA A 191 -22.91 15.25 16.76
N GLY A 192 -21.87 15.74 17.48
CA GLY A 192 -21.93 16.11 18.89
C GLY A 192 -21.72 14.95 19.86
N LEU A 193 -21.10 13.84 19.42
CA LEU A 193 -20.66 12.78 20.34
C LEU A 193 -19.24 13.09 20.87
N ARG A 194 -18.99 12.76 22.14
CA ARG A 194 -17.63 12.79 22.71
C ARG A 194 -16.83 11.61 22.15
N VAL A 195 -15.83 11.90 21.35
CA VAL A 195 -15.04 10.89 20.64
C VAL A 195 -13.58 10.88 21.13
N ILE A 196 -13.06 9.69 21.40
CA ILE A 196 -11.63 9.46 21.62
C ILE A 196 -11.11 8.56 20.50
N VAL A 197 -10.04 8.96 19.83
CA VAL A 197 -9.33 8.17 18.81
C VAL A 197 -8.06 7.61 19.44
N LEU A 198 -7.88 6.28 19.35
CA LEU A 198 -6.65 5.59 19.80
C LEU A 198 -5.84 5.20 18.56
N GLU A 199 -4.63 5.73 18.44
CA GLU A 199 -3.67 5.38 17.39
C GLU A 199 -2.40 4.82 18.00
N LYS A 200 -1.93 3.67 17.51
CA LYS A 200 -0.69 3.06 18.03
C LYS A 200 0.57 3.78 17.60
N GLY A 201 0.56 4.38 16.41
CA GLY A 201 1.71 5.07 15.85
C GLY A 201 1.78 6.54 16.27
N GLN A 202 2.89 7.17 15.90
CA GLN A 202 3.22 8.53 16.21
C GLN A 202 2.62 9.52 15.21
N TYR A 203 2.50 10.79 15.58
CA TYR A 203 2.21 11.89 14.67
C TYR A 203 3.48 12.52 14.12
N TRP A 204 3.53 12.73 12.82
CA TRP A 204 4.61 13.40 12.12
C TRP A 204 4.10 14.68 11.46
N LYS A 205 4.61 15.84 11.86
CA LYS A 205 4.28 17.11 11.19
C LYS A 205 4.83 17.12 9.78
N ALA A 206 4.11 17.73 8.85
CA ALA A 206 4.53 17.82 7.45
C ALA A 206 5.89 18.52 7.31
N ALA A 207 6.10 19.58 8.07
CA ALA A 207 7.36 20.35 8.05
C ALA A 207 8.58 19.56 8.56
N ASP A 208 8.37 18.59 9.48
CA ASP A 208 9.43 17.85 10.15
C ASP A 208 9.82 16.54 9.41
N LEU A 209 9.14 16.20 8.30
CA LEU A 209 9.41 14.99 7.54
C LEU A 209 10.79 15.05 6.87
N PRO A 210 11.70 14.08 7.12
CA PRO A 210 13.01 14.06 6.45
C PRO A 210 12.93 13.70 4.97
N LEU A 211 11.81 13.13 4.50
CA LEU A 211 11.56 12.69 3.12
C LEU A 211 12.58 11.67 2.62
N THR A 212 12.97 10.75 3.47
CA THR A 212 13.86 9.64 3.14
C THR A 212 13.17 8.30 3.37
N GLU A 213 13.53 7.29 2.59
CA GLU A 213 13.06 5.92 2.82
C GLU A 213 13.54 5.38 4.17
N ALA A 214 14.72 5.81 4.64
CA ALA A 214 15.27 5.47 5.96
C ALA A 214 14.40 5.95 7.12
N HIS A 215 13.70 7.07 6.94
CA HIS A 215 12.75 7.57 7.94
C HIS A 215 11.34 6.99 7.72
N ALA A 216 10.83 7.04 6.49
CA ALA A 216 9.45 6.71 6.20
C ALA A 216 9.15 5.22 6.48
N PHE A 217 9.97 4.30 6.02
CA PHE A 217 9.72 2.87 6.21
C PHE A 217 9.61 2.49 7.70
N PRO A 218 10.57 2.76 8.56
CA PRO A 218 10.46 2.37 9.97
C PRO A 218 9.39 3.11 10.76
N ASN A 219 9.06 4.36 10.42
CA ASN A 219 8.22 5.22 11.24
C ASN A 219 6.78 5.40 10.73
N MET A 220 6.54 5.21 9.42
CA MET A 220 5.25 5.48 8.79
C MET A 220 4.63 4.25 8.14
N TYR A 221 5.37 3.14 8.04
CA TYR A 221 4.88 1.88 7.48
C TYR A 221 4.84 0.79 8.54
N GLU A 222 3.82 -0.02 8.45
CA GLU A 222 3.65 -1.20 9.28
C GLU A 222 4.86 -2.14 9.12
N ARG A 223 5.52 -2.48 10.24
CA ARG A 223 6.74 -3.32 10.26
C ARG A 223 7.83 -2.85 9.31
N GLY A 224 7.99 -1.54 9.17
CA GLY A 224 9.00 -0.98 8.29
C GLY A 224 8.83 -1.32 6.81
N GLY A 225 7.60 -1.55 6.35
CA GLY A 225 7.31 -1.95 4.96
C GLY A 225 7.59 -3.43 4.65
N VAL A 226 7.98 -4.24 5.66
CA VAL A 226 8.26 -5.68 5.52
C VAL A 226 7.22 -6.50 6.27
N PHE A 227 5.96 -6.40 5.82
CA PHE A 227 4.87 -7.20 6.35
C PHE A 227 4.53 -8.32 5.36
N SER A 228 5.26 -9.42 5.46
CA SER A 228 5.19 -10.53 4.50
C SER A 228 4.42 -11.74 5.05
N THR A 229 3.97 -12.61 4.15
CA THR A 229 3.59 -13.99 4.48
C THR A 229 4.80 -14.72 5.06
N ARG A 230 4.57 -15.78 5.84
CA ARG A 230 5.68 -16.55 6.45
C ARG A 230 6.65 -17.14 5.42
N ASP A 231 6.15 -17.48 4.24
CA ASP A 231 6.96 -17.99 3.13
C ASP A 231 7.58 -16.88 2.26
N LEU A 232 7.45 -15.60 2.66
CA LEU A 232 7.90 -14.40 1.94
C LEU A 232 7.35 -14.29 0.49
N SER A 233 6.31 -15.05 0.15
CA SER A 233 5.75 -15.04 -1.21
C SER A 233 5.00 -13.76 -1.54
N VAL A 234 4.37 -13.13 -0.54
CA VAL A 234 3.59 -11.89 -0.69
C VAL A 234 3.98 -10.91 0.41
N ASN A 235 4.23 -9.66 0.03
CA ASN A 235 4.45 -8.55 0.97
C ASN A 235 3.29 -7.56 0.89
N VAL A 236 2.81 -7.08 2.04
CA VAL A 236 1.82 -6.00 2.08
C VAL A 236 2.41 -4.75 2.69
N LEU A 237 2.03 -3.61 2.12
CA LEU A 237 2.35 -2.28 2.62
C LEU A 237 1.10 -1.69 3.28
N ALA A 238 1.24 -1.24 4.51
CA ALA A 238 0.19 -0.55 5.24
C ALA A 238 0.78 0.64 5.99
N GLY A 239 0.02 1.70 6.17
CA GLY A 239 0.46 2.85 6.95
C GLY A 239 0.39 2.59 8.45
N ALA A 240 1.31 3.18 9.20
CA ALA A 240 1.34 3.23 10.65
C ALA A 240 1.56 4.68 11.11
N GLY A 241 0.80 5.13 12.10
CA GLY A 241 0.82 6.51 12.59
C GLY A 241 -0.49 7.24 12.41
N VAL A 242 -0.58 8.43 12.97
CA VAL A 242 -1.78 9.27 12.88
C VAL A 242 -2.09 9.60 11.42
N GLY A 243 -3.30 9.26 10.97
CA GLY A 243 -3.72 9.33 9.58
C GLY A 243 -3.53 8.03 8.78
N GLY A 244 -2.81 7.04 9.33
CA GLY A 244 -2.64 5.72 8.72
C GLY A 244 -2.12 5.77 7.29
N GLY A 245 -2.68 4.91 6.42
CA GLY A 245 -2.30 4.81 5.00
C GLY A 245 -2.52 6.08 4.19
N THR A 246 -3.41 6.98 4.61
CA THR A 246 -3.65 8.25 3.90
C THR A 246 -2.44 9.18 3.94
N ARG A 247 -1.50 8.98 4.88
CA ARG A 247 -0.27 9.76 5.00
C ARG A 247 0.82 9.38 4.01
N ILE A 248 0.75 8.18 3.42
CA ILE A 248 1.82 7.59 2.60
C ILE A 248 1.33 7.01 1.27
N ASN A 249 0.04 7.03 0.99
CA ASN A 249 -0.50 6.51 -0.26
C ASN A 249 -0.14 7.40 -1.47
N TRP A 250 -0.44 6.92 -2.66
CA TRP A 250 -0.11 7.61 -3.92
C TRP A 250 -1.30 8.40 -4.49
N CYS A 251 -2.16 8.90 -3.64
CA CYS A 251 -3.29 9.80 -3.95
C CYS A 251 -4.36 9.24 -4.92
N ALA A 252 -4.25 8.02 -5.42
CA ALA A 252 -5.27 7.45 -6.30
C ALA A 252 -6.62 7.31 -5.57
N SER A 253 -7.64 8.00 -6.05
CA SER A 253 -8.90 8.25 -5.35
C SER A 253 -10.11 7.84 -6.19
N PHE A 254 -10.10 6.62 -6.70
CA PHE A 254 -11.21 6.08 -7.47
C PHE A 254 -12.44 5.84 -6.60
N PRO A 255 -13.62 6.37 -6.98
CA PRO A 255 -14.89 5.92 -6.42
C PRO A 255 -15.13 4.42 -6.71
N THR A 256 -16.02 3.80 -5.93
CA THR A 256 -16.32 2.37 -6.08
C THR A 256 -17.03 2.09 -7.39
N PRO A 257 -16.55 1.17 -8.23
CA PRO A 257 -17.19 0.83 -9.51
C PRO A 257 -18.62 0.32 -9.35
N ALA A 258 -19.50 0.69 -10.25
CA ALA A 258 -20.93 0.34 -10.20
C ALA A 258 -21.15 -1.20 -10.17
N HIS A 259 -20.40 -1.96 -10.97
CA HIS A 259 -20.50 -3.42 -10.98
C HIS A 259 -20.10 -4.07 -9.65
N VAL A 260 -19.15 -3.48 -8.93
CA VAL A 260 -18.74 -3.95 -7.59
C VAL A 260 -19.84 -3.64 -6.56
N ARG A 261 -20.41 -2.44 -6.62
CA ARG A 261 -21.53 -2.04 -5.77
C ARG A 261 -22.74 -2.96 -5.96
N LYS A 262 -23.04 -3.29 -7.23
CA LYS A 262 -24.11 -4.23 -7.59
C LYS A 262 -23.83 -5.64 -7.04
N GLU A 263 -22.61 -6.17 -7.22
CA GLU A 263 -22.18 -7.45 -6.64
C GLU A 263 -22.41 -7.47 -5.11
N TRP A 264 -22.02 -6.40 -4.42
CA TRP A 264 -22.18 -6.34 -2.96
C TRP A 264 -23.64 -6.25 -2.52
N ALA A 265 -24.47 -5.54 -3.27
CA ALA A 265 -25.91 -5.45 -3.00
C ALA A 265 -26.61 -6.81 -3.18
N GLU A 266 -26.38 -7.47 -4.32
CA GLU A 266 -27.10 -8.67 -4.73
C GLU A 266 -26.58 -9.94 -4.06
N GLU A 267 -25.23 -10.12 -4.02
CA GLU A 267 -24.62 -11.38 -3.56
C GLU A 267 -24.27 -11.37 -2.05
N HIS A 268 -24.14 -10.18 -1.46
CA HIS A 268 -23.74 -10.03 -0.06
C HIS A 268 -24.83 -9.41 0.83
N GLY A 269 -25.99 -9.09 0.28
CA GLY A 269 -27.14 -8.57 1.04
C GLY A 269 -26.88 -7.16 1.60
N LEU A 270 -26.29 -6.28 0.78
CA LEU A 270 -25.95 -4.90 1.13
C LEU A 270 -26.66 -3.90 0.20
N PRO A 271 -27.99 -3.79 0.25
CA PRO A 271 -28.77 -2.99 -0.71
C PRO A 271 -28.37 -1.50 -0.72
N ASP A 272 -27.94 -0.95 0.39
CA ASP A 272 -27.48 0.44 0.49
C ASP A 272 -26.30 0.77 -0.44
N MET A 273 -25.51 -0.23 -0.88
CA MET A 273 -24.35 -0.02 -1.74
C MET A 273 -24.73 0.51 -3.14
N VAL A 274 -25.95 0.29 -3.60
CA VAL A 274 -26.48 0.84 -4.85
C VAL A 274 -27.53 1.96 -4.59
N GLY A 275 -27.71 2.35 -3.33
CA GLY A 275 -28.70 3.32 -2.90
C GLY A 275 -28.13 4.71 -2.67
N PRO A 276 -29.02 5.71 -2.49
CA PRO A 276 -28.64 7.11 -2.27
C PRO A 276 -27.83 7.34 -0.98
N ARG A 277 -27.88 6.41 -0.02
CA ARG A 277 -27.07 6.47 1.22
C ARG A 277 -25.58 6.35 0.91
N PHE A 278 -25.18 5.38 0.07
CA PHE A 278 -23.79 5.23 -0.34
C PHE A 278 -23.35 6.38 -1.25
N ASP A 279 -24.22 6.85 -2.16
CA ASP A 279 -23.90 7.97 -3.05
C ASP A 279 -23.63 9.26 -2.27
N ARG A 280 -24.42 9.55 -1.24
CA ARG A 280 -24.16 10.70 -0.33
C ARG A 280 -22.86 10.54 0.43
N ALA A 281 -22.60 9.34 0.97
CA ALA A 281 -21.38 9.07 1.70
C ALA A 281 -20.15 9.25 0.80
N LEU A 282 -20.21 8.70 -0.42
CA LEU A 282 -19.12 8.82 -1.40
C LEU A 282 -18.89 10.28 -1.82
N ALA A 283 -19.95 11.03 -2.09
CA ALA A 283 -19.87 12.46 -2.42
C ALA A 283 -19.28 13.29 -1.27
N ALA A 284 -19.67 13.00 -0.02
CA ALA A 284 -19.15 13.66 1.16
C ALA A 284 -17.65 13.43 1.33
N VAL A 285 -17.19 12.18 1.22
CA VAL A 285 -15.75 11.87 1.39
C VAL A 285 -14.92 12.37 0.21
N CYS A 286 -15.36 12.18 -1.03
CA CYS A 286 -14.66 12.69 -2.22
C CYS A 286 -14.46 14.21 -2.15
N GLY A 287 -15.52 14.94 -1.79
CA GLY A 287 -15.46 16.40 -1.65
C GLY A 287 -14.51 16.82 -0.52
N ARG A 288 -14.64 16.19 0.67
CA ARG A 288 -13.83 16.59 1.83
C ARG A 288 -12.34 16.34 1.65
N VAL A 289 -11.96 15.26 1.00
CA VAL A 289 -10.53 14.99 0.73
C VAL A 289 -10.03 15.67 -0.55
N GLY A 290 -10.91 16.33 -1.31
CA GLY A 290 -10.55 17.11 -2.49
C GLY A 290 -10.20 16.24 -3.70
N VAL A 291 -11.04 15.23 -4.01
CA VAL A 291 -10.84 14.40 -5.21
C VAL A 291 -11.06 15.22 -6.47
N SER A 292 -10.12 15.19 -7.38
CA SER A 292 -10.20 15.87 -8.68
C SER A 292 -9.53 15.06 -9.78
N THR A 293 -9.95 15.31 -11.02
CA THR A 293 -9.25 14.96 -12.27
C THR A 293 -8.63 16.22 -12.85
N GLY A 294 -7.85 16.12 -13.90
CA GLY A 294 -7.22 17.27 -14.55
C GLY A 294 -5.82 17.53 -14.00
N VAL A 295 -4.96 16.50 -14.07
CA VAL A 295 -3.52 16.68 -13.85
C VAL A 295 -2.99 17.75 -14.78
N ALA A 296 -2.40 18.82 -14.23
CA ALA A 296 -1.84 19.91 -15.02
C ALA A 296 -0.80 19.41 -16.05
N ALA A 297 -0.04 18.37 -15.67
CA ALA A 297 0.88 17.69 -16.58
C ALA A 297 1.23 16.28 -16.01
N HIS A 298 1.15 15.26 -16.85
CA HIS A 298 1.69 13.95 -16.51
C HIS A 298 3.21 14.02 -16.37
N SER A 299 3.80 13.46 -15.32
CA SER A 299 5.25 13.26 -15.27
C SER A 299 5.70 12.43 -16.48
N ASN A 300 6.95 12.54 -16.91
CA ASN A 300 7.46 11.76 -18.04
C ASN A 300 7.27 10.24 -17.80
N HIS A 301 7.38 9.80 -16.56
CA HIS A 301 7.08 8.43 -16.13
C HIS A 301 5.64 7.99 -16.42
N ASN A 302 4.64 8.84 -16.11
CA ASN A 302 3.23 8.56 -16.45
C ASN A 302 2.97 8.65 -17.96
N ALA A 303 3.60 9.60 -18.63
CA ALA A 303 3.49 9.78 -20.08
C ALA A 303 4.05 8.55 -20.85
N CYS A 304 5.08 7.88 -20.34
CA CYS A 304 5.57 6.62 -20.92
C CYS A 304 4.47 5.54 -20.97
N LEU A 305 3.69 5.36 -19.90
CA LEU A 305 2.56 4.43 -19.95
C LEU A 305 1.51 4.90 -20.97
N GLY A 306 1.14 6.19 -20.92
CA GLY A 306 0.16 6.77 -21.86
C GLY A 306 0.53 6.52 -23.32
N ALA A 307 1.76 6.87 -23.71
CA ALA A 307 2.26 6.69 -25.08
C ALA A 307 2.26 5.19 -25.49
N GLY A 308 2.63 4.30 -24.57
CA GLY A 308 2.62 2.87 -24.83
C GLY A 308 1.21 2.30 -25.04
N LEU A 309 0.25 2.76 -24.25
CA LEU A 309 -1.16 2.37 -24.43
C LEU A 309 -1.72 2.89 -25.76
N GLU A 310 -1.41 4.12 -26.10
CA GLU A 310 -1.80 4.69 -27.41
C GLU A 310 -1.20 3.90 -28.58
N ALA A 311 0.08 3.50 -28.48
CA ALA A 311 0.74 2.69 -29.51
C ALA A 311 0.11 1.31 -29.67
N LEU A 312 -0.53 0.76 -28.61
CA LEU A 312 -1.26 -0.51 -28.65
C LEU A 312 -2.73 -0.32 -29.07
N GLY A 313 -3.26 0.89 -29.11
CA GLY A 313 -4.69 1.16 -29.27
C GLY A 313 -5.52 0.79 -28.03
N ASP A 314 -4.88 0.72 -26.88
CA ASP A 314 -5.49 0.35 -25.61
C ASP A 314 -6.13 1.55 -24.89
N HIS A 315 -7.03 1.26 -23.96
CA HIS A 315 -7.62 2.28 -23.10
C HIS A 315 -6.55 3.04 -22.30
N ARG A 316 -6.60 4.36 -22.36
CA ARG A 316 -5.82 5.30 -21.56
C ARG A 316 -6.77 6.17 -20.74
N GLY A 317 -6.69 6.09 -19.43
CA GLY A 317 -7.46 6.92 -18.50
C GLY A 317 -6.59 7.77 -17.60
N GLU A 318 -7.20 8.79 -17.00
CA GLU A 318 -6.59 9.63 -15.97
C GLU A 318 -7.08 9.21 -14.59
N ILE A 319 -6.14 9.07 -13.64
CA ILE A 319 -6.46 8.66 -12.26
C ILE A 319 -6.99 9.87 -11.49
N PRO A 320 -8.21 9.81 -10.91
CA PRO A 320 -8.67 10.84 -9.97
C PRO A 320 -7.82 10.81 -8.70
N ARG A 321 -7.45 11.99 -8.19
CA ARG A 321 -6.50 12.13 -7.09
C ARG A 321 -7.01 13.09 -6.01
N ASN A 322 -6.65 12.83 -4.75
CA ASN A 322 -6.91 13.73 -3.61
C ASN A 322 -5.69 14.59 -3.27
N CYS A 323 -5.04 15.12 -4.28
CA CYS A 323 -3.87 15.99 -4.19
C CYS A 323 -4.11 17.21 -5.07
N ASP A 324 -3.75 18.39 -4.57
CA ASP A 324 -3.74 19.58 -5.41
C ASP A 324 -2.71 19.40 -6.54
N ASN A 325 -3.15 19.63 -7.77
CA ASN A 325 -2.36 19.37 -8.97
C ASN A 325 -1.18 20.34 -9.16
N ALA A 326 -1.08 21.38 -8.35
CA ALA A 326 -0.05 22.41 -8.49
C ALA A 326 1.35 22.00 -8.02
N ALA A 327 1.47 20.97 -7.17
CA ALA A 327 2.71 20.68 -6.46
C ALA A 327 3.20 19.23 -6.55
N ASP A 328 2.96 18.57 -7.65
CA ASP A 328 3.41 17.20 -7.90
C ASP A 328 4.92 17.03 -7.67
N CYS A 329 5.30 16.66 -6.42
CA CYS A 329 6.70 16.55 -5.99
C CYS A 329 7.26 15.13 -6.00
N GLY A 330 6.43 14.09 -6.17
CA GLY A 330 6.85 12.70 -6.15
C GLY A 330 7.05 12.08 -4.75
N MET A 331 6.86 12.83 -3.66
CA MET A 331 7.24 12.41 -2.30
C MET A 331 6.14 11.70 -1.51
N CYS A 332 4.97 11.43 -2.09
CA CYS A 332 3.81 10.93 -1.33
C CYS A 332 4.07 9.68 -0.49
N CYS A 333 4.87 8.73 -0.95
CA CYS A 333 5.23 7.53 -0.19
C CYS A 333 6.19 7.79 0.99
N LEU A 334 6.78 8.98 1.08
CA LEU A 334 7.66 9.41 2.17
C LEU A 334 6.96 10.38 3.13
N GLY A 335 5.68 10.64 2.92
CA GLY A 335 4.87 11.67 3.54
C GLY A 335 4.68 12.88 2.63
N CYS A 336 3.66 13.70 2.91
CA CYS A 336 3.39 14.92 2.14
C CYS A 336 3.99 16.13 2.86
N PRO A 337 5.08 16.73 2.34
CA PRO A 337 5.74 17.84 3.03
C PRO A 337 4.96 19.15 2.94
N THR A 338 4.12 19.32 1.91
CA THR A 338 3.33 20.53 1.67
C THR A 338 1.92 20.45 2.27
N GLY A 339 1.47 19.25 2.65
CA GLY A 339 0.12 19.01 3.10
C GLY A 339 -0.95 19.09 2.00
N GLU A 340 -0.59 19.23 0.72
CA GLU A 340 -1.54 19.31 -0.40
C GLU A 340 -2.40 18.07 -0.57
N ARG A 341 -1.92 16.92 -0.10
CA ARG A 341 -2.75 15.73 -0.04
C ARG A 341 -3.88 15.91 0.96
N GLY A 342 -5.10 15.57 0.56
CA GLY A 342 -6.26 15.49 1.43
C GLY A 342 -6.22 14.26 2.33
N ASP A 343 -5.19 14.12 3.18
CA ASP A 343 -5.10 13.02 4.13
C ASP A 343 -5.97 13.26 5.38
N MET A 344 -6.14 12.25 6.20
CA MET A 344 -7.02 12.33 7.39
C MET A 344 -6.60 13.43 8.36
N THR A 345 -5.31 13.76 8.49
CA THR A 345 -4.84 14.79 9.44
C THR A 345 -5.21 16.21 9.01
N HIS A 346 -5.40 16.41 7.72
CA HIS A 346 -5.80 17.70 7.15
C HIS A 346 -7.30 17.78 6.83
N THR A 347 -8.05 16.71 7.07
CA THR A 347 -9.47 16.61 6.75
C THR A 347 -10.26 16.12 7.97
N PHE A 348 -10.77 14.91 7.97
CA PHE A 348 -11.70 14.42 8.98
C PHE A 348 -11.16 14.36 10.41
N LEU A 349 -9.86 14.15 10.63
CA LEU A 349 -9.30 14.23 12.00
C LEU A 349 -9.20 15.67 12.48
N ALA A 350 -8.96 16.63 11.61
CA ALA A 350 -9.03 18.05 11.96
C ALA A 350 -10.48 18.45 12.28
N ASP A 351 -11.46 17.96 11.50
CA ASP A 351 -12.89 18.18 11.79
C ASP A 351 -13.27 17.57 13.15
N ALA A 352 -12.83 16.34 13.42
CA ALA A 352 -13.05 15.68 14.70
C ALA A 352 -12.48 16.50 15.87
N ALA A 353 -11.24 16.96 15.72
CA ALA A 353 -10.57 17.79 16.73
C ALA A 353 -11.26 19.13 16.95
N GLY A 354 -11.70 19.80 15.85
CA GLY A 354 -12.49 21.04 15.90
C GLY A 354 -13.83 20.84 16.59
N ALA A 355 -14.43 19.67 16.47
CA ALA A 355 -15.66 19.27 17.17
C ALA A 355 -15.41 18.72 18.60
N GLY A 356 -14.18 18.79 19.12
CA GLY A 356 -13.84 18.42 20.49
C GLY A 356 -13.32 17.00 20.72
N ALA A 357 -13.16 16.18 19.67
CA ALA A 357 -12.54 14.86 19.81
C ALA A 357 -11.07 14.97 20.27
N VAL A 358 -10.59 13.96 21.00
CA VAL A 358 -9.19 13.85 21.40
C VAL A 358 -8.55 12.67 20.72
N ILE A 359 -7.40 12.92 20.08
CA ILE A 359 -6.60 11.89 19.40
C ILE A 359 -5.42 11.52 20.30
N ILE A 360 -5.31 10.25 20.67
CA ILE A 360 -4.24 9.72 21.52
C ILE A 360 -3.33 8.82 20.66
N ALA A 361 -2.22 9.38 20.21
CA ALA A 361 -1.16 8.69 19.51
C ALA A 361 -0.26 7.92 20.50
N GLY A 362 0.39 6.85 20.05
CA GLY A 362 1.17 5.98 20.92
C GLY A 362 0.31 5.11 21.86
N ALA A 363 -0.97 4.93 21.56
CA ALA A 363 -1.90 4.12 22.34
C ALA A 363 -2.28 2.84 21.58
N HIS A 364 -1.70 1.70 21.97
CA HIS A 364 -2.05 0.41 21.38
C HIS A 364 -3.32 -0.16 22.03
N ALA A 365 -4.42 -0.19 21.28
CA ALA A 365 -5.64 -0.84 21.70
C ALA A 365 -5.46 -2.37 21.76
N GLU A 366 -5.57 -2.93 22.95
CA GLU A 366 -5.37 -4.35 23.18
C GLU A 366 -6.62 -5.16 22.88
N ARG A 367 -7.74 -4.75 23.48
CA ARG A 367 -9.00 -5.48 23.38
C ARG A 367 -10.20 -4.61 23.70
N VAL A 368 -11.35 -5.00 23.18
CA VAL A 368 -12.67 -4.50 23.61
C VAL A 368 -12.97 -5.03 25.01
N LEU A 369 -13.50 -4.15 25.85
CA LEU A 369 -14.10 -4.52 27.13
C LEU A 369 -15.60 -4.73 26.90
N THR A 370 -16.14 -5.86 27.36
CA THR A 370 -17.53 -6.24 27.12
C THR A 370 -18.26 -6.51 28.43
N SER A 371 -19.57 -6.27 28.44
CA SER A 371 -20.45 -6.67 29.55
C SER A 371 -20.50 -8.19 29.69
N LYS A 372 -20.81 -8.69 30.89
CA LYS A 372 -21.06 -10.11 31.11
C LYS A 372 -22.49 -10.56 30.72
N ALA A 373 -23.43 -9.60 30.67
CA ALA A 373 -24.81 -9.81 30.28
C ALA A 373 -24.97 -9.71 28.76
N ALA A 374 -25.95 -10.42 28.22
CA ALA A 374 -26.39 -10.23 26.85
C ALA A 374 -26.85 -8.79 26.61
N ALA A 375 -26.65 -8.28 25.40
CA ALA A 375 -27.11 -6.96 25.00
C ALA A 375 -28.64 -6.95 24.76
N ALA A 376 -29.25 -5.78 24.85
CA ALA A 376 -30.69 -5.61 24.64
C ALA A 376 -31.16 -6.03 23.24
N ASP A 377 -30.29 -6.01 22.23
CA ASP A 377 -30.56 -6.44 20.86
C ASP A 377 -30.34 -7.95 20.62
N GLY A 378 -30.19 -8.74 21.69
CA GLY A 378 -30.02 -10.19 21.63
C GLY A 378 -28.60 -10.68 21.33
N ARG A 379 -27.60 -9.80 21.13
CA ARG A 379 -26.21 -10.19 20.98
C ARG A 379 -25.63 -10.69 22.30
N LYS A 380 -24.60 -11.54 22.22
CA LYS A 380 -24.02 -12.24 23.40
C LYS A 380 -23.46 -11.30 24.47
N ALA A 381 -23.02 -10.11 24.09
CA ALA A 381 -22.46 -9.09 24.98
C ALA A 381 -22.59 -7.70 24.36
N GLY A 382 -22.49 -6.65 25.19
CA GLY A 382 -22.37 -5.26 24.76
C GLY A 382 -20.95 -4.72 25.00
N ALA A 383 -20.51 -3.80 24.16
CA ALA A 383 -19.26 -3.06 24.37
C ALA A 383 -19.41 -2.12 25.59
N VAL A 384 -18.38 -2.06 26.44
CA VAL A 384 -18.27 -1.10 27.55
C VAL A 384 -16.99 -0.27 27.49
N GLY A 385 -16.13 -0.52 26.52
CA GLY A 385 -14.91 0.28 26.32
C GLY A 385 -13.78 -0.47 25.64
N VAL A 386 -12.60 0.13 25.70
CA VAL A 386 -11.36 -0.41 25.16
C VAL A 386 -10.24 -0.32 26.20
N LEU A 387 -9.47 -1.38 26.34
CA LEU A 387 -8.21 -1.39 27.06
C LEU A 387 -7.08 -1.11 26.08
N ALA A 388 -6.23 -0.13 26.40
CA ALA A 388 -5.04 0.22 25.63
C ALA A 388 -3.79 0.32 26.52
N THR A 389 -2.62 0.18 25.90
CA THR A 389 -1.32 0.36 26.55
C THR A 389 -0.49 1.40 25.81
N PRO A 390 0.29 2.22 26.55
CA PRO A 390 1.20 3.16 25.92
C PRO A 390 2.31 2.42 25.17
N MET A 391 2.73 3.01 24.05
CA MET A 391 3.83 2.54 23.22
C MET A 391 5.09 3.37 23.53
N SER A 392 6.23 2.72 23.64
CA SER A 392 7.53 3.41 23.75
C SER A 392 8.18 3.66 22.37
N SER A 393 7.74 2.93 21.35
CA SER A 393 8.17 3.09 19.95
C SER A 393 7.17 2.39 19.04
N PRO A 394 6.83 2.94 17.87
CA PRO A 394 5.89 2.33 16.94
C PRO A 394 6.41 1.00 16.35
N ILE A 395 7.73 0.82 16.26
CA ILE A 395 8.37 -0.31 15.57
C ILE A 395 8.70 -1.46 16.52
N ILE A 396 9.29 -1.14 17.66
CA ILE A 396 9.96 -2.14 18.54
C ILE A 396 8.94 -3.07 19.20
N GLN A 397 7.70 -2.66 19.41
CA GLN A 397 6.74 -3.43 20.19
C GLN A 397 6.02 -4.55 19.42
N GLU A 398 6.00 -4.51 18.09
CA GLU A 398 5.53 -5.66 17.31
C GLU A 398 6.60 -6.74 17.16
N VAL A 399 7.86 -6.37 17.36
CA VAL A 399 9.03 -7.25 17.19
C VAL A 399 9.47 -7.88 18.51
N ALA A 400 9.22 -7.23 19.66
CA ALA A 400 9.57 -7.74 20.97
C ALA A 400 8.35 -8.34 21.71
N PRO A 401 8.53 -9.41 22.48
CA PRO A 401 7.51 -9.82 23.44
C PRO A 401 7.20 -8.64 24.37
N ARG A 402 5.93 -8.31 24.57
CA ARG A 402 5.54 -7.29 25.54
C ARG A 402 6.18 -7.61 26.88
N LYS A 403 6.99 -6.71 27.41
CA LYS A 403 7.37 -6.80 28.80
C LYS A 403 6.08 -6.76 29.61
N ARG A 404 5.76 -7.80 30.36
CA ARG A 404 4.70 -7.78 31.37
C ARG A 404 5.04 -6.67 32.33
N GLY A 405 4.21 -5.61 32.38
CA GLY A 405 4.35 -4.51 33.31
C GLY A 405 4.57 -3.14 32.62
N ALA A 406 3.66 -2.73 31.73
CA ALA A 406 3.50 -1.28 31.50
C ALA A 406 3.20 -0.64 32.87
N ALA A 407 3.89 0.45 33.22
CA ALA A 407 3.71 1.15 34.51
C ALA A 407 2.27 1.63 34.69
N TRP A 408 1.53 1.81 33.59
CA TRP A 408 0.13 2.20 33.58
C TRP A 408 -0.57 1.69 32.32
N ARG A 409 -1.92 1.70 32.33
CA ARG A 409 -2.78 1.32 31.20
C ARG A 409 -3.88 2.36 31.03
N LEU A 410 -4.35 2.51 29.80
CA LEU A 410 -5.47 3.40 29.47
C LEU A 410 -6.74 2.57 29.28
N ILE A 411 -7.81 2.93 29.96
CA ILE A 411 -9.14 2.39 29.78
C ILE A 411 -10.03 3.51 29.25
N VAL A 412 -10.54 3.36 28.03
CA VAL A 412 -11.56 4.24 27.49
C VAL A 412 -12.91 3.57 27.68
N ARG A 413 -13.75 4.07 28.58
CA ARG A 413 -15.12 3.62 28.76
C ARG A 413 -16.01 4.25 27.69
N ALA A 414 -16.60 3.43 26.84
CA ALA A 414 -17.49 3.88 25.78
C ALA A 414 -18.42 2.73 25.36
N PRO A 415 -19.73 2.98 25.16
CA PRO A 415 -20.68 1.96 24.70
C PRO A 415 -20.55 1.68 23.19
N ARG A 416 -19.77 2.47 22.46
CA ARG A 416 -19.56 2.33 21.01
C ARG A 416 -18.08 2.27 20.70
N VAL A 417 -17.65 1.15 20.10
CA VAL A 417 -16.25 0.88 19.73
C VAL A 417 -16.16 0.72 18.22
N PHE A 418 -15.44 1.58 17.56
CA PHE A 418 -15.18 1.51 16.12
C PHE A 418 -13.82 0.87 15.87
N ALA A 419 -13.80 -0.33 15.32
CA ALA A 419 -12.59 -1.03 14.95
C ALA A 419 -12.16 -0.58 13.55
N ALA A 420 -11.13 0.24 13.50
CA ALA A 420 -10.59 0.88 12.30
C ALA A 420 -9.05 0.77 12.21
N GLY A 421 -8.48 -0.29 12.79
CA GLY A 421 -7.03 -0.55 12.79
C GLY A 421 -6.44 -1.01 11.45
N GLY A 422 -7.24 -0.98 10.38
CA GLY A 422 -6.90 -1.51 9.06
C GLY A 422 -7.08 -3.02 8.96
N THR A 423 -7.21 -3.51 7.75
CA THR A 423 -7.53 -4.90 7.43
C THR A 423 -6.65 -5.93 8.14
N MET A 424 -5.41 -5.56 8.46
CA MET A 424 -4.47 -6.47 9.11
C MET A 424 -4.62 -6.45 10.65
N HIS A 425 -4.93 -5.33 11.28
CA HIS A 425 -5.00 -5.21 12.73
C HIS A 425 -6.41 -5.32 13.30
N THR A 426 -7.43 -4.86 12.58
CA THR A 426 -8.85 -4.97 13.03
C THR A 426 -9.23 -6.41 13.39
N PRO A 427 -9.00 -7.45 12.56
CA PRO A 427 -9.33 -8.82 12.96
C PRO A 427 -8.47 -9.33 14.12
N ALA A 428 -7.23 -8.89 14.24
CA ALA A 428 -6.39 -9.28 15.38
C ALA A 428 -6.91 -8.67 16.69
N PHE A 429 -7.33 -7.39 16.66
CA PHE A 429 -7.97 -6.70 17.78
C PHE A 429 -9.27 -7.41 18.21
N LEU A 430 -10.16 -7.73 17.26
CA LEU A 430 -11.40 -8.45 17.52
C LEU A 430 -11.12 -9.85 18.10
N LYS A 431 -10.16 -10.60 17.56
CA LYS A 431 -9.79 -11.93 18.08
C LYS A 431 -9.23 -11.87 19.49
N ARG A 432 -8.36 -10.89 19.82
CA ARG A 432 -7.89 -10.67 21.20
C ARG A 432 -9.02 -10.33 22.17
N SER A 433 -10.11 -9.79 21.64
CA SER A 433 -11.34 -9.47 22.39
C SER A 433 -12.31 -10.66 22.51
N GLY A 434 -11.99 -11.83 21.96
CA GLY A 434 -12.90 -12.98 21.91
C GLY A 434 -14.04 -12.85 20.88
N ILE A 435 -13.98 -11.83 20.02
CA ILE A 435 -15.01 -11.56 18.98
C ILE A 435 -14.58 -12.27 17.70
N THR A 436 -15.24 -13.38 17.39
CA THR A 436 -14.91 -14.23 16.23
C THR A 436 -16.00 -14.29 15.18
N CYS A 437 -17.24 -13.92 15.54
CA CYS A 437 -18.42 -13.92 14.66
C CYS A 437 -18.56 -15.25 13.89
N GLY A 438 -18.66 -16.36 14.64
CA GLY A 438 -18.74 -17.69 14.03
C GLY A 438 -17.50 -18.11 13.23
N GLY A 439 -16.35 -17.48 13.47
CA GLY A 439 -15.11 -17.75 12.77
C GLY A 439 -14.91 -16.94 11.50
N TRP A 440 -15.76 -15.96 11.21
CA TRP A 440 -15.63 -15.10 10.03
C TRP A 440 -14.56 -14.02 10.20
N VAL A 441 -14.25 -13.58 11.41
CA VAL A 441 -13.15 -12.65 11.68
C VAL A 441 -11.82 -13.28 11.29
N GLY A 442 -11.10 -12.64 10.38
CA GLY A 442 -9.82 -13.08 9.82
C GLY A 442 -9.94 -13.95 8.56
N ARG A 443 -11.13 -14.31 8.10
CA ARG A 443 -11.35 -14.97 6.81
C ARG A 443 -11.52 -13.93 5.69
N ASN A 444 -11.50 -14.40 4.45
CA ASN A 444 -11.80 -13.59 3.25
C ASN A 444 -10.81 -12.43 3.00
N LEU A 445 -9.54 -12.56 3.41
CA LEU A 445 -8.53 -11.57 3.08
C LEU A 445 -8.39 -11.42 1.56
N ARG A 446 -8.59 -10.21 1.05
CA ARG A 446 -8.34 -9.80 -0.33
C ARG A 446 -7.26 -8.75 -0.32
N ILE A 447 -6.46 -8.66 -1.38
CA ILE A 447 -5.31 -7.76 -1.37
C ILE A 447 -5.08 -6.99 -2.67
N HIS A 448 -5.77 -7.28 -3.77
CA HIS A 448 -5.34 -6.88 -5.11
C HIS A 448 -3.85 -7.24 -5.32
N PRO A 449 -3.50 -8.51 -5.55
CA PRO A 449 -2.11 -8.88 -5.75
C PRO A 449 -1.53 -8.11 -6.92
N ALA A 450 -0.37 -7.52 -6.72
CA ALA A 450 0.27 -6.64 -7.68
C ALA A 450 1.74 -7.03 -7.89
N THR A 451 2.26 -6.71 -9.07
CA THR A 451 3.68 -6.81 -9.41
C THR A 451 4.07 -5.64 -10.31
N ILE A 452 5.35 -5.49 -10.61
CA ILE A 452 5.88 -4.39 -11.41
C ILE A 452 6.56 -4.91 -12.66
N VAL A 453 6.32 -4.21 -13.75
CA VAL A 453 7.04 -4.28 -15.03
C VAL A 453 7.82 -2.97 -15.18
N TYR A 454 9.01 -3.01 -15.73
CA TYR A 454 9.85 -1.84 -15.92
C TYR A 454 10.43 -1.79 -17.35
N GLY A 455 10.69 -0.58 -17.83
CA GLY A 455 11.34 -0.35 -19.11
C GLY A 455 12.37 0.77 -19.01
N ARG A 456 13.55 0.60 -19.61
CA ARG A 456 14.58 1.62 -19.72
C ARG A 456 14.41 2.39 -21.03
N PHE A 457 14.51 3.68 -20.92
CA PHE A 457 14.41 4.60 -22.06
C PHE A 457 15.78 5.22 -22.36
N PRO A 458 16.02 5.67 -23.61
CA PRO A 458 17.24 6.37 -23.96
C PRO A 458 17.44 7.62 -23.10
N ALA A 459 18.70 8.00 -22.87
CA ALA A 459 19.01 9.27 -22.22
C ALA A 459 18.37 10.44 -22.99
N GLY A 460 17.75 11.38 -22.25
CA GLY A 460 17.05 12.50 -22.86
C GLY A 460 15.65 12.19 -23.42
N PHE A 461 15.15 10.97 -23.25
CA PHE A 461 13.81 10.57 -23.73
C PHE A 461 12.70 11.42 -23.12
N LYS A 462 11.77 11.87 -23.96
CA LYS A 462 10.53 12.52 -23.55
C LYS A 462 9.37 11.80 -24.22
N ALA A 463 8.46 11.27 -23.43
CA ALA A 463 7.23 10.72 -23.98
C ALA A 463 6.34 11.83 -24.53
N GLN A 464 5.57 11.53 -25.57
CA GLN A 464 4.61 12.44 -26.14
C GLN A 464 3.56 12.84 -25.07
N GLY A 465 3.27 14.13 -24.92
CA GLY A 465 2.39 14.63 -23.87
C GLY A 465 3.04 14.82 -22.49
N ALA A 466 4.34 14.55 -22.35
CA ALA A 466 5.08 14.98 -21.17
C ALA A 466 5.30 16.50 -21.21
N PRO A 467 5.22 17.22 -20.08
CA PRO A 467 5.46 18.65 -20.04
C PRO A 467 6.88 18.96 -20.51
N PRO A 468 7.13 20.15 -21.11
CA PRO A 468 8.48 20.64 -21.21
C PRO A 468 9.10 20.57 -19.82
N SER A 469 10.35 20.07 -19.70
CA SER A 469 10.98 19.86 -18.40
C SER A 469 10.99 21.20 -17.65
N ALA A 470 9.92 21.45 -16.89
CA ALA A 470 9.98 22.43 -15.85
C ALA A 470 11.07 21.90 -14.92
N ALA A 471 12.13 22.67 -14.76
CA ALA A 471 13.08 22.45 -13.68
C ALA A 471 12.24 22.19 -12.45
N VAL A 472 12.42 21.02 -11.83
CA VAL A 472 11.78 20.75 -10.54
C VAL A 472 12.18 21.93 -9.67
N PRO A 473 11.25 22.79 -9.19
CA PRO A 473 11.63 23.87 -8.31
C PRO A 473 12.20 23.19 -7.07
N GLY A 474 13.50 23.32 -6.85
CA GLY A 474 14.20 22.62 -5.79
C GLY A 474 15.57 22.09 -6.19
N GLY A 475 16.05 22.40 -7.37
CA GLY A 475 17.36 22.01 -7.86
C GLY A 475 18.08 23.11 -8.61
N ALA A 476 17.94 24.36 -8.19
CA ALA A 476 18.78 25.44 -8.72
C ALA A 476 20.17 25.35 -8.06
N GLY A 477 21.14 24.75 -8.75
CA GLY A 477 22.53 24.86 -8.33
C GLY A 477 23.50 23.77 -8.73
N ALA A 478 23.02 22.57 -9.11
CA ALA A 478 23.93 21.60 -9.70
C ALA A 478 23.78 21.64 -11.23
N PRO A 479 24.88 21.83 -12.01
CA PRO A 479 24.82 21.69 -13.45
C PRO A 479 24.27 20.28 -13.78
N PRO A 480 23.44 20.15 -14.84
CA PRO A 480 22.96 18.82 -15.24
C PRO A 480 24.18 17.94 -15.51
N VAL A 481 24.27 16.85 -14.75
CA VAL A 481 25.30 15.83 -15.01
C VAL A 481 25.01 15.29 -16.41
N PRO A 482 25.98 15.31 -17.33
CA PRO A 482 25.79 14.76 -18.67
C PRO A 482 25.39 13.28 -18.55
N GLY A 483 24.26 12.90 -19.16
CA GLY A 483 23.73 11.53 -19.10
C GLY A 483 22.64 11.28 -18.03
N THR A 484 22.15 12.29 -17.31
CA THR A 484 21.03 12.10 -16.39
C THR A 484 19.73 11.93 -17.15
N GLY A 485 19.13 10.75 -17.00
CA GLY A 485 17.86 10.37 -17.58
C GLY A 485 16.71 11.31 -17.22
N THR A 486 15.72 11.33 -18.08
CA THR A 486 14.57 12.26 -17.99
C THR A 486 13.30 11.60 -17.46
N VAL A 487 13.28 10.28 -17.27
CA VAL A 487 12.07 9.57 -16.84
C VAL A 487 11.80 9.83 -15.36
N LYS A 488 12.77 9.62 -14.48
CA LYS A 488 12.73 9.97 -13.04
C LYS A 488 11.43 9.52 -12.33
N MET A 489 11.23 8.22 -12.22
CA MET A 489 9.98 7.65 -11.65
C MET A 489 9.69 8.03 -10.19
N TRP A 490 10.57 8.77 -9.52
CA TRP A 490 10.38 9.31 -8.17
C TRP A 490 9.91 10.75 -8.14
N SER A 491 9.63 11.39 -9.29
CA SER A 491 9.40 12.83 -9.39
C SER A 491 8.16 13.14 -10.23
N GLY A 492 7.53 14.28 -9.94
CA GLY A 492 6.34 14.76 -10.65
C GLY A 492 5.04 14.13 -10.14
N ALA A 493 3.98 14.18 -10.95
CA ALA A 493 2.68 13.62 -10.62
C ALA A 493 2.78 12.12 -10.34
N ILE A 494 2.34 11.71 -9.15
CA ILE A 494 2.27 10.30 -8.78
C ILE A 494 0.95 9.72 -9.27
N MET A 495 1.00 8.53 -9.90
CA MET A 495 -0.18 7.77 -10.31
C MET A 495 -1.23 8.64 -11.01
N SER A 496 -0.91 9.16 -12.19
CA SER A 496 -1.85 9.98 -12.96
C SER A 496 -2.38 9.31 -14.23
N ALA A 497 -1.76 8.20 -14.66
CA ALA A 497 -2.17 7.43 -15.84
C ALA A 497 -2.52 5.98 -15.48
N PHE A 498 -3.55 5.42 -16.12
CA PHE A 498 -3.94 4.02 -15.96
C PHE A 498 -4.57 3.43 -17.21
N SER A 499 -4.69 2.09 -17.23
CA SER A 499 -5.51 1.35 -18.19
C SER A 499 -6.35 0.30 -17.47
N ASN A 500 -7.62 0.19 -17.87
CA ASN A 500 -8.53 -0.88 -17.46
C ASN A 500 -8.86 -1.83 -18.63
N GLN A 501 -8.10 -1.81 -19.71
CA GLN A 501 -8.36 -2.56 -20.94
C GLN A 501 -8.66 -4.05 -20.68
N HIS A 502 -7.95 -4.66 -19.73
CA HIS A 502 -8.10 -6.07 -19.37
C HIS A 502 -8.81 -6.30 -18.03
N ALA A 503 -9.43 -5.28 -17.45
CA ALA A 503 -10.15 -5.38 -16.17
C ALA A 503 -11.49 -6.13 -16.30
N ASP A 504 -11.95 -6.40 -17.52
CA ASP A 504 -13.15 -7.18 -17.84
C ASP A 504 -14.42 -6.71 -17.10
N TRP A 505 -14.61 -5.38 -17.02
CA TRP A 505 -15.71 -4.80 -16.24
C TRP A 505 -17.10 -5.05 -16.82
N GLU A 506 -17.19 -5.27 -18.13
CA GLU A 506 -18.45 -5.61 -18.82
C GLU A 506 -18.75 -7.11 -18.78
N GLY A 507 -17.72 -7.92 -18.54
CA GLY A 507 -17.84 -9.36 -18.42
C GLY A 507 -17.86 -9.82 -16.96
N THR A 508 -16.75 -10.41 -16.51
CA THR A 508 -16.65 -10.99 -15.17
C THR A 508 -16.39 -9.95 -14.06
N GLY A 509 -16.02 -8.72 -14.39
CA GLY A 509 -15.59 -7.69 -13.48
C GLY A 509 -14.24 -7.98 -12.80
N TYR A 510 -13.49 -9.00 -13.23
CA TYR A 510 -12.22 -9.41 -12.66
C TYR A 510 -11.12 -9.45 -13.72
N GLY A 511 -10.05 -8.71 -13.50
CA GLY A 511 -8.94 -8.63 -14.44
C GLY A 511 -7.84 -7.72 -13.93
N PRO A 512 -6.73 -7.58 -14.68
CA PRO A 512 -5.64 -6.68 -14.33
C PRO A 512 -5.91 -5.25 -14.78
N MET A 513 -5.38 -4.32 -14.01
CA MET A 513 -5.25 -2.91 -14.35
C MET A 513 -3.78 -2.51 -14.36
N LEU A 514 -3.45 -1.54 -15.19
CA LEU A 514 -2.11 -0.95 -15.27
C LEU A 514 -2.15 0.46 -14.70
N MET A 515 -1.16 0.79 -13.85
CA MET A 515 -0.98 2.12 -13.26
C MET A 515 0.52 2.43 -13.17
N THR A 516 0.89 3.69 -13.03
CA THR A 516 2.28 4.08 -12.85
C THR A 516 2.57 4.34 -11.37
N PRO A 517 3.39 3.52 -10.68
CA PRO A 517 3.77 3.78 -9.30
C PRO A 517 4.88 4.83 -9.23
N SER A 518 4.97 5.58 -8.14
CA SER A 518 6.22 6.30 -7.82
C SER A 518 7.17 5.37 -7.08
N MET A 519 8.40 5.26 -7.56
CA MET A 519 9.39 4.39 -6.96
C MET A 519 10.63 5.17 -6.56
N HIS A 520 11.00 5.13 -5.28
CA HIS A 520 12.28 5.61 -4.80
C HIS A 520 13.34 4.50 -4.84
N VAL A 521 14.58 4.90 -4.71
CA VAL A 521 15.73 4.05 -5.08
C VAL A 521 15.87 2.80 -4.24
N ALA A 522 15.65 2.86 -2.91
CA ALA A 522 15.82 1.70 -2.05
C ALA A 522 14.69 0.68 -2.23
N GLY A 523 13.44 1.14 -2.31
CA GLY A 523 12.28 0.27 -2.59
C GLY A 523 12.43 -0.47 -3.92
N PHE A 524 12.86 0.23 -4.97
CA PHE A 524 13.10 -0.37 -6.28
C PHE A 524 14.24 -1.38 -6.25
N ALA A 525 15.41 -1.01 -5.70
CA ALA A 525 16.56 -1.89 -5.53
C ALA A 525 16.25 -3.17 -4.72
N GLY A 526 15.39 -3.03 -3.69
CA GLY A 526 14.92 -4.15 -2.89
C GLY A 526 14.06 -5.16 -3.66
N LEU A 527 13.38 -4.77 -4.73
CA LEU A 527 12.39 -5.59 -5.46
C LEU A 527 12.90 -6.13 -6.80
N VAL A 528 13.76 -5.38 -7.49
CA VAL A 528 14.32 -5.77 -8.80
C VAL A 528 14.99 -7.15 -8.75
N PRO A 529 14.81 -8.04 -9.76
CA PRO A 529 15.49 -9.32 -9.81
C PRO A 529 17.02 -9.15 -9.81
N TRP A 530 17.71 -9.92 -8.96
CA TRP A 530 19.17 -9.86 -8.89
C TRP A 530 19.82 -10.91 -9.80
N GLN A 531 20.67 -10.46 -10.70
CA GLN A 531 21.35 -11.29 -11.70
C GLN A 531 22.88 -11.33 -11.50
N GLY A 532 23.35 -10.90 -10.34
CA GLY A 532 24.75 -10.78 -9.97
C GLY A 532 25.12 -9.35 -9.61
N GLY A 533 26.26 -9.18 -8.92
CA GLY A 533 26.66 -7.85 -8.41
C GLY A 533 26.95 -6.86 -9.51
N ALA A 534 27.67 -7.27 -10.57
CA ALA A 534 28.00 -6.40 -11.69
C ALA A 534 26.75 -5.99 -12.48
N ALA A 535 25.88 -6.95 -12.81
CA ALA A 535 24.61 -6.68 -13.51
C ALA A 535 23.70 -5.75 -12.68
N PHE A 536 23.57 -5.98 -11.38
CA PHE A 536 22.79 -5.14 -10.50
C PHE A 536 23.35 -3.72 -10.40
N LYS A 537 24.68 -3.56 -10.32
CA LYS A 537 25.32 -2.24 -10.32
C LYS A 537 25.06 -1.49 -11.63
N SER A 538 25.23 -2.15 -12.77
CA SER A 538 24.92 -1.58 -14.09
C SER A 538 23.46 -1.17 -14.20
N PHE A 539 22.54 -2.03 -13.78
CA PHE A 539 21.12 -1.75 -13.77
C PHE A 539 20.75 -0.51 -12.94
N MET A 540 21.28 -0.43 -11.71
CA MET A 540 20.99 0.69 -10.81
C MET A 540 21.65 2.00 -11.25
N ALA A 541 22.76 1.97 -12.02
CA ALA A 541 23.37 3.16 -12.60
C ALA A 541 22.46 3.88 -13.61
N HIS A 542 21.46 3.18 -14.16
CA HIS A 542 20.43 3.72 -15.05
C HIS A 542 19.11 4.04 -14.35
N PHE A 543 19.11 4.15 -13.01
CA PHE A 543 17.87 4.38 -12.25
C PHE A 543 17.04 5.56 -12.77
N PRO A 544 17.62 6.70 -13.20
CA PRO A 544 16.87 7.83 -13.76
C PRO A 544 16.18 7.56 -15.11
N ASP A 545 16.60 6.52 -15.83
CA ASP A 545 16.12 6.18 -17.16
C ASP A 545 14.98 5.13 -17.13
N TRP A 546 14.72 4.50 -15.97
CA TRP A 546 13.69 3.52 -15.81
C TRP A 546 12.31 4.14 -15.62
N SER A 547 11.32 3.62 -16.34
CA SER A 547 9.90 3.74 -16.02
C SER A 547 9.38 2.42 -15.47
N SER A 548 8.29 2.45 -14.72
CA SER A 548 7.68 1.26 -14.15
C SER A 548 6.15 1.30 -14.28
N VAL A 549 5.57 0.12 -14.44
CA VAL A 549 4.12 -0.08 -14.50
C VAL A 549 3.71 -1.08 -13.42
N LEU A 550 2.79 -0.68 -12.58
CA LEU A 550 2.18 -1.51 -11.56
C LEU A 550 1.01 -2.28 -12.17
N VAL A 551 1.10 -3.59 -12.21
CA VAL A 551 0.03 -4.50 -12.59
C VAL A 551 -0.74 -4.86 -11.34
N ILE A 552 -2.00 -4.41 -11.23
CA ILE A 552 -2.90 -4.67 -10.10
C ILE A 552 -4.02 -5.59 -10.57
N THR A 553 -4.26 -6.68 -9.85
CA THR A 553 -5.29 -7.64 -10.22
C THR A 553 -6.45 -7.65 -9.22
N ARG A 554 -7.69 -7.52 -9.67
CA ARG A 554 -8.85 -7.81 -8.82
C ARG A 554 -8.90 -9.30 -8.51
N ASP A 555 -8.69 -9.68 -7.24
CA ASP A 555 -8.56 -11.07 -6.83
C ASP A 555 -9.92 -11.74 -6.53
N ARG A 556 -10.13 -12.93 -7.13
CA ARG A 556 -11.21 -13.88 -6.78
C ARG A 556 -10.82 -14.76 -5.61
N GLY A 557 -9.55 -15.10 -5.50
CA GLY A 557 -8.99 -15.86 -4.40
C GLY A 557 -9.01 -15.08 -3.10
N SER A 558 -8.95 -15.77 -1.98
CA SER A 558 -8.86 -15.14 -0.67
C SER A 558 -7.83 -15.81 0.23
N GLY A 559 -7.28 -15.01 1.13
CA GLY A 559 -6.41 -15.46 2.19
C GLY A 559 -7.10 -15.50 3.56
N THR A 560 -6.29 -15.74 4.57
CA THR A 560 -6.73 -15.74 5.97
C THR A 560 -5.75 -14.97 6.84
N LEU A 561 -6.29 -14.27 7.82
CA LEU A 561 -5.53 -13.63 8.88
C LEU A 561 -5.76 -14.37 10.19
N PHE A 562 -4.69 -14.59 10.92
CA PHE A 562 -4.71 -15.22 12.24
C PHE A 562 -3.75 -14.44 13.17
N THR A 563 -3.79 -14.74 14.45
CA THR A 563 -2.86 -14.17 15.42
C THR A 563 -1.84 -15.22 15.84
N ASP A 564 -0.59 -14.79 16.02
CA ASP A 564 0.41 -15.60 16.67
C ASP A 564 0.15 -15.72 18.19
N ARG A 565 1.03 -16.44 18.90
CA ARG A 565 0.93 -16.63 20.37
C ARG A 565 0.99 -15.35 21.18
N PHE A 566 1.44 -14.24 20.58
CA PHE A 566 1.51 -12.93 21.21
C PHE A 566 0.33 -12.02 20.84
N GLY A 567 -0.59 -12.52 20.01
CA GLY A 567 -1.73 -11.75 19.50
C GLY A 567 -1.42 -10.84 18.32
N HIS A 568 -0.21 -10.95 17.72
CA HIS A 568 0.15 -10.15 16.56
C HIS A 568 -0.46 -10.74 15.28
N PRO A 569 -0.86 -9.89 14.31
CA PRO A 569 -1.42 -10.36 13.06
C PRO A 569 -0.39 -11.11 12.21
N ARG A 570 -0.83 -12.23 11.65
CA ARG A 570 -0.13 -13.04 10.65
C ARG A 570 -1.13 -13.40 9.56
N TYR A 571 -0.68 -13.59 8.35
CA TYR A 571 -1.59 -13.94 7.27
C TYR A 571 -1.02 -14.99 6.33
N LYS A 572 -1.93 -15.68 5.67
CA LYS A 572 -1.67 -16.60 4.55
C LYS A 572 -2.42 -16.06 3.35
N TYR A 573 -1.74 -15.90 2.26
CA TYR A 573 -2.33 -15.50 0.99
C TYR A 573 -1.48 -16.02 -0.16
N TRP A 574 -2.15 -16.51 -1.19
CA TRP A 574 -1.57 -16.76 -2.49
C TRP A 574 -2.69 -16.71 -3.52
N GLY A 575 -2.55 -15.92 -4.56
CA GLY A 575 -3.56 -15.73 -5.58
C GLY A 575 -4.03 -17.06 -6.19
N SER A 576 -5.32 -17.19 -6.50
CA SER A 576 -5.90 -18.35 -7.18
C SER A 576 -5.23 -18.60 -8.54
N LYS A 577 -5.55 -19.70 -9.20
CA LYS A 577 -5.06 -19.92 -10.58
C LYS A 577 -5.54 -18.81 -11.51
N PHE A 578 -6.79 -18.37 -11.34
CA PHE A 578 -7.36 -17.25 -12.09
C PHE A 578 -6.59 -15.95 -11.84
N ASP A 579 -6.36 -15.58 -10.58
CA ASP A 579 -5.67 -14.35 -10.22
C ASP A 579 -4.26 -14.31 -10.82
N ARG A 580 -3.54 -15.43 -10.75
CA ARG A 580 -2.19 -15.52 -11.32
C ARG A 580 -2.17 -15.45 -12.85
N ALA A 581 -3.14 -16.06 -13.53
CA ALA A 581 -3.29 -15.94 -14.98
C ALA A 581 -3.61 -14.49 -15.36
N SER A 582 -4.52 -13.85 -14.63
CA SER A 582 -4.86 -12.43 -14.79
C SER A 582 -3.63 -11.52 -14.61
N MET A 583 -2.78 -11.79 -13.61
CA MET A 583 -1.51 -11.05 -13.44
C MET A 583 -0.58 -11.24 -14.65
N VAL A 584 -0.49 -12.45 -15.23
CA VAL A 584 0.33 -12.71 -16.44
C VAL A 584 -0.16 -11.87 -17.61
N THR A 585 -1.48 -11.77 -17.83
CA THR A 585 -2.07 -10.91 -18.86
C THR A 585 -1.66 -9.44 -18.66
N GLY A 586 -1.72 -8.94 -17.43
CA GLY A 586 -1.31 -7.57 -17.15
C GLY A 586 0.20 -7.34 -17.31
N ILE A 587 1.04 -8.33 -16.95
CA ILE A 587 2.50 -8.26 -17.17
C ILE A 587 2.81 -8.20 -18.66
N GLU A 588 2.17 -9.03 -19.48
CA GLU A 588 2.30 -9.05 -20.94
C GLU A 588 1.95 -7.68 -21.52
N GLN A 589 0.78 -7.14 -21.16
CA GLN A 589 0.34 -5.84 -21.66
C GLN A 589 1.30 -4.71 -21.24
N ALA A 590 1.77 -4.71 -19.99
CA ALA A 590 2.71 -3.69 -19.51
C ALA A 590 4.06 -3.77 -20.24
N VAL A 591 4.57 -4.97 -20.54
CA VAL A 591 5.80 -5.17 -21.34
C VAL A 591 5.61 -4.60 -22.73
N ARG A 592 4.49 -4.93 -23.40
CA ARG A 592 4.16 -4.41 -24.76
C ARG A 592 3.99 -2.90 -24.76
N ALA A 593 3.29 -2.34 -23.75
CA ALA A 593 3.10 -0.90 -23.63
C ALA A 593 4.44 -0.17 -23.47
N LEU A 594 5.34 -0.61 -22.60
CA LEU A 594 6.65 0.00 -22.44
C LEU A 594 7.51 -0.13 -23.71
N ALA A 595 7.47 -1.28 -24.37
CA ALA A 595 8.12 -1.47 -25.66
C ALA A 595 7.54 -0.52 -26.75
N GLY A 596 6.21 -0.41 -26.83
CA GLY A 596 5.52 0.51 -27.74
C GLY A 596 5.83 1.99 -27.45
N ALA A 597 6.05 2.34 -26.19
CA ALA A 597 6.43 3.68 -25.77
C ALA A 597 7.87 4.08 -26.16
N GLY A 598 8.70 3.16 -26.63
CA GLY A 598 10.09 3.45 -27.00
C GLY A 598 11.14 2.95 -26.02
N ALA A 599 10.80 2.08 -25.08
CA ALA A 599 11.80 1.46 -24.20
C ALA A 599 12.85 0.67 -24.99
N VAL A 600 14.12 0.80 -24.63
CA VAL A 600 15.24 0.05 -25.22
C VAL A 600 15.56 -1.24 -24.44
N GLU A 601 14.96 -1.39 -23.28
CA GLU A 601 15.08 -2.57 -22.43
C GLU A 601 13.80 -2.75 -21.61
N VAL A 602 13.31 -3.98 -21.47
CA VAL A 602 12.11 -4.26 -20.68
C VAL A 602 12.34 -5.46 -19.75
N GLY A 603 11.67 -5.43 -18.61
CA GLY A 603 11.74 -6.50 -17.63
C GLY A 603 10.59 -6.45 -16.64
N SER A 604 10.55 -7.41 -15.73
CA SER A 604 9.52 -7.50 -14.70
C SER A 604 10.11 -7.98 -13.37
N PHE A 605 9.34 -7.85 -12.29
CA PHE A 605 9.72 -8.41 -11.00
C PHE A 605 9.54 -9.94 -10.92
N MET A 606 9.56 -10.60 -12.07
CA MET A 606 9.77 -12.05 -12.18
C MET A 606 11.26 -12.37 -12.20
N SER A 607 11.64 -13.55 -11.72
CA SER A 607 13.04 -14.01 -11.77
C SER A 607 13.46 -14.40 -13.19
N LEU A 608 13.24 -13.50 -14.14
CA LEU A 608 13.66 -13.61 -15.54
C LEU A 608 14.70 -12.52 -15.84
N PRO A 609 15.61 -12.76 -16.80
CA PRO A 609 16.44 -11.69 -17.34
C PRO A 609 15.58 -10.59 -17.95
N HIS A 610 16.08 -9.36 -17.96
CA HIS A 610 15.50 -8.32 -18.79
C HIS A 610 15.86 -8.55 -20.26
N LEU A 611 15.10 -7.95 -21.16
CA LEU A 611 15.27 -8.07 -22.61
C LEU A 611 15.73 -6.74 -23.17
N ASP A 612 16.85 -6.72 -23.86
CA ASP A 612 17.27 -5.61 -24.72
C ASP A 612 16.43 -5.63 -25.99
N LEU A 613 15.90 -4.45 -26.38
CA LEU A 613 15.04 -4.27 -27.54
C LEU A 613 15.81 -3.58 -28.66
N GLU A 614 16.05 -4.29 -29.76
CA GLU A 614 16.67 -3.73 -30.95
C GLU A 614 15.72 -2.76 -31.66
N ARG A 615 16.21 -1.52 -31.94
CA ARG A 615 15.46 -0.47 -32.59
C ARG A 615 16.19 0.10 -33.79
N GLY A 616 15.41 0.49 -34.81
CA GLY A 616 15.91 1.21 -35.96
C GLY A 616 16.25 2.67 -35.65
N GLY A 617 16.83 3.36 -36.60
CA GLY A 617 17.15 4.78 -36.49
C GLY A 617 15.92 5.70 -36.34
N ASP A 618 14.74 5.23 -36.70
CA ASP A 618 13.44 5.89 -36.49
C ASP A 618 12.84 5.63 -35.10
N GLY A 619 13.53 4.84 -34.27
CA GLY A 619 13.06 4.47 -32.93
C GLY A 619 12.04 3.32 -32.90
N ALA A 620 11.60 2.80 -34.03
CA ALA A 620 10.70 1.64 -34.10
C ALA A 620 11.48 0.33 -33.78
N LEU A 621 10.78 -0.70 -33.34
CA LEU A 621 11.37 -2.04 -33.19
C LEU A 621 11.78 -2.55 -34.57
N THR A 622 13.01 -3.09 -34.69
CA THR A 622 13.38 -3.88 -35.86
C THR A 622 12.58 -5.19 -35.91
N PRO A 623 12.50 -5.87 -37.05
CA PRO A 623 11.87 -7.21 -37.10
C PRO A 623 12.47 -8.19 -36.07
N ALA A 624 13.80 -8.12 -35.85
CA ALA A 624 14.48 -8.93 -34.83
C ALA A 624 14.06 -8.52 -33.41
N GLY A 625 13.99 -7.20 -33.11
CA GLY A 625 13.50 -6.68 -31.83
C GLY A 625 12.04 -7.07 -31.55
N ALA A 626 11.17 -7.03 -32.56
CA ALA A 626 9.79 -7.47 -32.43
C ALA A 626 9.68 -8.98 -32.16
N ALA A 627 10.45 -9.79 -32.88
CA ALA A 627 10.49 -11.25 -32.66
C ALA A 627 11.04 -11.61 -31.24
N ALA A 628 12.06 -10.87 -30.77
CA ALA A 628 12.61 -11.05 -29.43
C ALA A 628 11.57 -10.68 -28.36
N LEU A 629 10.79 -9.61 -28.54
CA LEU A 629 9.70 -9.23 -27.65
C LEU A 629 8.64 -10.33 -27.55
N GLU A 630 8.21 -10.90 -28.67
CA GLU A 630 7.23 -12.00 -28.70
C GLU A 630 7.77 -13.26 -27.98
N ALA A 631 9.03 -13.62 -28.20
CA ALA A 631 9.69 -14.72 -27.51
C ALA A 631 9.77 -14.47 -25.98
N TYR A 632 10.03 -13.24 -25.57
CA TYR A 632 10.06 -12.86 -24.16
C TYR A 632 8.68 -12.95 -23.53
N VAL A 633 7.64 -12.47 -24.20
CA VAL A 633 6.24 -12.61 -23.77
C VAL A 633 5.85 -14.09 -23.65
N ALA A 634 6.22 -14.92 -24.60
CA ALA A 634 6.01 -16.36 -24.51
C ALA A 634 6.71 -16.99 -23.28
N THR A 635 7.91 -16.52 -22.97
CA THR A 635 8.65 -16.95 -21.76
C THR A 635 7.94 -16.52 -20.47
N ILE A 636 7.41 -15.29 -20.41
CA ILE A 636 6.61 -14.79 -19.27
C ILE A 636 5.37 -15.69 -19.07
N LYS A 637 4.65 -16.03 -20.14
CA LYS A 637 3.48 -16.92 -20.11
C LYS A 637 3.84 -18.32 -19.60
N ALA A 638 4.92 -18.89 -20.09
CA ALA A 638 5.40 -20.21 -19.68
C ALA A 638 5.86 -20.25 -18.22
N GLU A 639 6.58 -19.22 -17.76
CA GLU A 639 7.02 -19.14 -16.36
C GLU A 639 5.84 -18.94 -15.42
N GLY A 640 4.90 -18.05 -15.75
CA GLY A 640 3.76 -17.72 -14.92
C GLY A 640 4.17 -17.09 -13.58
N VAL A 641 3.16 -16.76 -12.77
CA VAL A 641 3.38 -16.19 -11.42
C VAL A 641 3.67 -17.30 -10.42
N ARG A 642 4.88 -17.36 -9.86
CA ARG A 642 5.35 -18.39 -8.93
C ARG A 642 5.85 -17.78 -7.62
N LYS A 643 5.61 -18.52 -6.52
CA LYS A 643 6.09 -18.14 -5.17
C LYS A 643 7.60 -17.87 -5.17
N ASN A 644 7.96 -16.72 -4.62
CA ASN A 644 9.35 -16.25 -4.47
C ASN A 644 10.15 -16.07 -5.76
N ARG A 645 9.59 -16.45 -6.92
CA ARG A 645 10.15 -16.17 -8.25
C ARG A 645 9.51 -14.93 -8.90
N THR A 646 8.32 -14.57 -8.46
CA THR A 646 7.68 -13.28 -8.79
C THR A 646 7.55 -12.48 -7.49
N ALA A 647 7.99 -11.22 -7.49
CA ALA A 647 7.73 -10.34 -6.36
C ALA A 647 6.26 -9.90 -6.41
N VAL A 648 5.46 -10.46 -5.52
CA VAL A 648 4.04 -10.09 -5.36
C VAL A 648 3.90 -9.21 -4.13
N MET A 649 3.26 -8.06 -4.31
CA MET A 649 3.02 -7.10 -3.25
C MET A 649 1.59 -6.57 -3.29
N SER A 650 1.19 -5.84 -2.26
CA SER A 650 -0.06 -5.07 -2.25
C SER A 650 -0.02 -3.96 -1.21
N ALA A 651 -0.75 -2.88 -1.48
CA ALA A 651 -1.13 -1.85 -0.51
C ALA A 651 -2.66 -1.80 -0.29
N HIS A 652 -3.41 -2.81 -0.77
CA HIS A 652 -4.87 -2.83 -0.86
C HIS A 652 -5.48 -4.01 -0.10
N GLN A 653 -5.22 -4.11 1.21
CA GLN A 653 -5.76 -5.19 2.03
C GLN A 653 -7.23 -4.94 2.36
N MET A 654 -8.10 -5.97 2.23
CA MET A 654 -9.56 -5.88 2.38
C MET A 654 -10.16 -7.15 2.97
N GLY A 655 -11.37 -7.05 3.53
CA GLY A 655 -12.32 -8.14 3.67
C GLY A 655 -12.19 -9.05 4.90
N THR A 656 -11.29 -8.78 5.84
CA THR A 656 -11.00 -9.69 6.98
C THR A 656 -12.03 -9.67 8.12
N ALA A 657 -13.03 -8.79 8.05
CA ALA A 657 -14.18 -8.74 8.96
C ALA A 657 -15.40 -8.21 8.18
N ARG A 658 -15.68 -8.84 7.04
CA ARG A 658 -16.59 -8.35 6.01
C ARG A 658 -18.01 -8.11 6.48
N LEU A 659 -18.65 -7.11 5.88
CA LEU A 659 -20.09 -6.84 5.96
C LEU A 659 -20.89 -7.88 5.20
N GLY A 660 -22.15 -8.05 5.56
CA GLY A 660 -23.09 -8.86 4.81
C GLY A 660 -24.42 -9.03 5.54
N GLY A 661 -25.46 -9.38 4.79
CA GLY A 661 -26.80 -9.62 5.32
C GLY A 661 -26.99 -10.97 6.05
N ASP A 662 -26.01 -11.86 5.99
CA ASP A 662 -26.10 -13.20 6.57
C ASP A 662 -24.99 -13.45 7.61
N PRO A 663 -25.33 -13.67 8.90
CA PRO A 663 -24.35 -13.96 9.96
C PRO A 663 -23.57 -15.26 9.74
N LYS A 664 -24.08 -16.17 8.90
CA LYS A 664 -23.36 -17.40 8.52
C LYS A 664 -22.29 -17.16 7.46
N ARG A 665 -22.27 -15.98 6.84
CA ARG A 665 -21.37 -15.65 5.73
C ARG A 665 -20.56 -14.36 5.96
N SER A 666 -20.79 -13.62 7.05
CA SER A 666 -20.14 -12.34 7.34
C SER A 666 -19.79 -12.19 8.82
N ALA A 667 -18.88 -11.26 9.12
CA ALA A 667 -18.50 -10.91 10.49
C ALA A 667 -19.38 -9.81 11.07
N CYS A 668 -19.86 -8.91 10.20
CA CYS A 668 -20.66 -7.75 10.55
C CYS A 668 -21.95 -7.72 9.74
N ASP A 669 -22.96 -7.08 10.30
CA ASP A 669 -24.22 -6.76 9.63
C ASP A 669 -24.04 -5.61 8.61
N PRO A 670 -25.07 -5.26 7.81
CA PRO A 670 -24.98 -4.18 6.84
C PRO A 670 -24.66 -2.81 7.44
N ASP A 671 -24.96 -2.58 8.73
CA ASP A 671 -24.65 -1.35 9.46
C ASP A 671 -23.23 -1.34 10.07
N GLY A 672 -22.42 -2.33 9.78
CA GLY A 672 -21.05 -2.45 10.25
C GLY A 672 -20.91 -3.02 11.66
N GLN A 673 -22.00 -3.32 12.39
CA GLN A 673 -21.93 -3.86 13.73
C GLN A 673 -21.62 -5.35 13.69
N THR A 674 -20.73 -5.81 14.58
CA THR A 674 -20.40 -7.24 14.66
C THR A 674 -21.61 -8.07 15.07
N TRP A 675 -21.85 -9.22 14.43
CA TRP A 675 -22.96 -10.12 14.76
C TRP A 675 -22.93 -10.66 16.19
N GLN A 676 -21.74 -10.72 16.78
CA GLN A 676 -21.55 -11.32 18.11
C GLN A 676 -21.72 -10.32 19.25
N THR A 677 -21.29 -9.07 19.08
CA THR A 677 -21.14 -8.10 20.17
C THR A 677 -21.78 -6.78 19.78
N ALA A 678 -22.76 -6.31 20.56
CA ALA A 678 -23.38 -5.03 20.36
C ALA A 678 -22.41 -3.88 20.64
N GLY A 679 -22.56 -2.77 19.92
CA GLY A 679 -21.73 -1.58 20.09
C GLY A 679 -20.29 -1.72 19.53
N VAL A 680 -19.96 -2.80 18.84
CA VAL A 680 -18.66 -2.96 18.14
C VAL A 680 -18.89 -2.89 16.65
N TYR A 681 -18.30 -1.90 16.01
CA TYR A 681 -18.46 -1.59 14.58
C TYR A 681 -17.13 -1.73 13.85
N VAL A 682 -17.15 -2.26 12.62
CA VAL A 682 -16.01 -2.31 11.71
C VAL A 682 -16.22 -1.29 10.61
N CYS A 683 -15.29 -0.34 10.45
CA CYS A 683 -15.41 0.77 9.52
C CYS A 683 -14.12 1.07 8.75
N ASP A 684 -13.35 0.04 8.43
CA ASP A 684 -12.12 0.15 7.63
C ASP A 684 -12.12 -0.86 6.48
N GLY A 685 -10.98 -1.06 5.82
CA GLY A 685 -10.85 -2.02 4.72
C GLY A 685 -11.23 -3.46 5.09
N ALA A 686 -11.25 -3.82 6.39
CA ALA A 686 -11.69 -5.14 6.82
C ALA A 686 -13.17 -5.41 6.51
N ALA A 687 -13.98 -4.36 6.35
CA ALA A 687 -15.41 -4.41 6.12
C ALA A 687 -15.82 -4.88 4.70
N PHE A 688 -14.92 -4.83 3.72
CA PHE A 688 -15.26 -5.14 2.32
C PHE A 688 -15.76 -6.57 2.13
N PRO A 689 -16.86 -6.79 1.41
CA PRO A 689 -17.34 -8.13 1.04
C PRO A 689 -16.38 -8.88 0.12
N THR A 690 -15.91 -8.22 -0.94
CA THR A 690 -14.94 -8.73 -1.93
C THR A 690 -13.92 -7.64 -2.28
N SER A 691 -12.99 -7.92 -3.17
CA SER A 691 -12.05 -6.90 -3.67
C SER A 691 -12.75 -5.85 -4.53
N SER A 692 -12.41 -4.58 -4.33
CA SER A 692 -13.04 -3.45 -5.03
C SER A 692 -12.62 -3.28 -6.50
N GLY A 693 -11.56 -3.94 -6.93
CA GLY A 693 -11.01 -3.82 -8.29
C GLY A 693 -10.20 -2.55 -8.54
N LEU A 694 -10.25 -1.57 -7.63
CA LEU A 694 -9.57 -0.28 -7.68
C LEU A 694 -8.96 0.08 -6.34
N ASN A 695 -8.15 1.15 -6.31
CA ASN A 695 -7.58 1.69 -5.07
C ASN A 695 -8.69 1.90 -4.03
N PRO A 696 -8.62 1.28 -2.84
CA PRO A 696 -9.80 1.12 -1.98
C PRO A 696 -10.10 2.33 -1.09
N MET A 697 -9.28 3.39 -1.06
CA MET A 697 -9.36 4.47 -0.08
C MET A 697 -10.75 5.12 -0.05
N MET A 698 -11.29 5.58 -1.20
CA MET A 698 -12.60 6.22 -1.26
C MET A 698 -13.74 5.30 -0.82
N THR A 699 -13.63 4.01 -1.16
CA THR A 699 -14.60 3.00 -0.73
C THR A 699 -14.54 2.75 0.78
N ILE A 700 -13.33 2.71 1.37
CA ILE A 700 -13.15 2.61 2.84
C ILE A 700 -13.80 3.79 3.53
N GLU A 701 -13.54 5.00 3.04
CA GLU A 701 -14.04 6.25 3.61
C GLU A 701 -15.57 6.35 3.50
N ALA A 702 -16.15 5.96 2.36
CA ALA A 702 -17.60 5.95 2.17
C ALA A 702 -18.30 4.93 3.10
N ILE A 703 -17.78 3.72 3.24
CA ILE A 703 -18.30 2.73 4.20
C ILE A 703 -18.19 3.26 5.63
N ALA A 704 -17.06 3.86 6.01
CA ALA A 704 -16.87 4.43 7.33
C ALA A 704 -17.86 5.56 7.63
N TYR A 705 -18.11 6.42 6.62
CA TYR A 705 -19.11 7.47 6.71
C TYR A 705 -20.50 6.89 6.96
N MET A 706 -20.94 5.92 6.16
CA MET A 706 -22.26 5.27 6.33
C MET A 706 -22.43 4.62 7.70
N VAL A 707 -21.39 3.91 8.18
CA VAL A 707 -21.43 3.26 9.49
C VAL A 707 -21.53 4.29 10.61
N ALA A 708 -20.71 5.35 10.56
CA ALA A 708 -20.71 6.40 11.57
C ALA A 708 -22.01 7.23 11.56
N GLU A 709 -22.49 7.61 10.37
CA GLU A 709 -23.78 8.28 10.18
C GLU A 709 -24.93 7.48 10.80
N GLY A 710 -25.01 6.17 10.47
CA GLY A 710 -26.05 5.30 11.02
C GLY A 710 -25.99 5.18 12.54
N VAL A 711 -24.80 5.17 13.13
CA VAL A 711 -24.63 5.14 14.60
C VAL A 711 -25.03 6.47 15.23
N ALA A 712 -24.68 7.60 14.63
CA ALA A 712 -25.06 8.94 15.12
C ALA A 712 -26.59 9.11 15.09
N LEU A 713 -27.24 8.73 13.99
CA LEU A 713 -28.70 8.79 13.85
C LEU A 713 -29.41 7.91 14.89
N ARG A 714 -28.94 6.68 15.12
CA ARG A 714 -29.48 5.80 16.18
C ARG A 714 -29.24 6.34 17.59
N ALA A 715 -28.25 7.22 17.78
CA ALA A 715 -28.03 7.94 19.03
C ALA A 715 -28.87 9.23 19.14
N GLY A 716 -29.81 9.48 18.22
CA GLY A 716 -30.65 10.66 18.19
C GLY A 716 -29.91 11.95 17.81
N LYS A 717 -28.78 11.83 17.09
CA LYS A 717 -27.95 12.95 16.69
C LYS A 717 -28.09 13.22 15.19
N ALA A 718 -28.27 14.48 14.82
CA ALA A 718 -28.19 14.90 13.42
C ALA A 718 -26.73 14.92 12.96
N VAL A 719 -26.46 14.40 11.77
CA VAL A 719 -25.15 14.49 11.14
C VAL A 719 -25.13 15.75 10.27
N PRO A 720 -24.33 16.76 10.60
CA PRO A 720 -24.23 17.96 9.78
C PRO A 720 -23.62 17.62 8.41
N GLY A 721 -23.95 18.42 7.39
CA GLY A 721 -23.30 18.28 6.08
C GLY A 721 -21.79 18.47 6.20
N VAL A 722 -21.04 17.66 5.47
CA VAL A 722 -19.57 17.75 5.45
C VAL A 722 -19.15 18.97 4.64
N ALA A 723 -18.28 19.80 5.19
CA ALA A 723 -17.74 20.95 4.48
C ALA A 723 -17.01 20.52 3.19
N GLY A 724 -17.37 21.13 2.06
CA GLY A 724 -16.81 20.78 0.76
C GLY A 724 -17.39 19.50 0.12
N ALA A 725 -18.47 18.93 0.64
CA ALA A 725 -19.15 17.80 -0.01
C ALA A 725 -19.47 18.13 -1.47
N MET A 726 -19.18 17.18 -2.36
CA MET A 726 -19.51 17.31 -3.78
C MET A 726 -21.02 17.08 -3.99
N PRO A 727 -21.63 17.68 -5.04
CA PRO A 727 -22.91 17.20 -5.55
C PRO A 727 -22.83 15.71 -5.88
N ALA A 728 -23.84 14.94 -5.50
CA ALA A 728 -23.84 13.47 -5.66
C ALA A 728 -23.53 13.00 -7.10
N GLY A 729 -24.03 13.72 -8.12
CA GLY A 729 -23.73 13.43 -9.53
C GLY A 729 -22.29 13.71 -9.95
N GLN A 730 -21.59 14.63 -9.30
CA GLN A 730 -20.21 14.99 -9.67
C GLN A 730 -19.22 13.88 -9.35
N CYS A 731 -19.40 13.16 -8.24
CA CYS A 731 -18.53 12.02 -7.89
C CYS A 731 -18.70 10.86 -8.91
N ALA A 732 -19.91 10.61 -9.39
CA ALA A 732 -20.16 9.66 -10.48
C ALA A 732 -19.53 10.13 -11.80
N ALA A 733 -19.64 11.42 -12.15
CA ALA A 733 -19.06 12.01 -13.35
C ALA A 733 -17.51 11.92 -13.37
N ILE A 734 -16.85 12.03 -12.20
CA ILE A 734 -15.41 11.80 -12.07
C ILE A 734 -15.05 10.38 -12.50
N LEU A 735 -15.85 9.37 -12.12
CA LEU A 735 -15.68 7.99 -12.56
C LEU A 735 -15.86 7.87 -14.07
N GLU A 736 -16.97 8.37 -14.60
CA GLU A 736 -17.29 8.27 -16.01
C GLU A 736 -16.25 8.96 -16.88
N SER A 737 -15.76 10.15 -16.49
CA SER A 737 -14.67 10.84 -17.20
C SER A 737 -13.35 10.08 -17.16
N SER A 738 -13.06 9.42 -16.04
CA SER A 738 -11.85 8.59 -15.90
C SER A 738 -11.92 7.32 -16.75
N TYR A 739 -13.12 6.76 -16.96
CA TYR A 739 -13.35 5.52 -17.69
C TYR A 739 -13.78 5.70 -19.15
N GLY A 740 -14.34 6.86 -19.48
CA GLY A 740 -14.97 7.15 -20.76
C GLY A 740 -14.05 7.70 -21.85
N GLY A 741 -12.75 7.83 -21.61
CA GLY A 741 -11.77 8.24 -22.62
C GLY A 741 -11.66 7.21 -23.75
N GLY A 742 -12.49 7.39 -24.79
CA GLY A 742 -12.34 6.82 -26.13
C GLY A 742 -12.17 5.31 -26.21
N ARG A 743 -13.26 4.58 -26.15
CA ARG A 743 -13.29 3.27 -26.81
C ARG A 743 -13.26 3.51 -28.32
N ALA A 744 -12.07 3.50 -28.92
CA ALA A 744 -11.98 3.07 -30.31
C ALA A 744 -12.50 1.62 -30.34
N ALA A 745 -13.51 1.37 -31.18
CA ALA A 745 -14.01 0.03 -31.40
C ALA A 745 -12.81 -0.91 -31.56
N VAL A 746 -12.80 -2.01 -30.81
CA VAL A 746 -11.76 -3.03 -30.90
C VAL A 746 -11.60 -3.39 -32.38
N LYS A 747 -10.56 -2.85 -33.03
CA LYS A 747 -10.15 -3.37 -34.33
C LYS A 747 -9.55 -4.75 -34.05
N PRO A 748 -9.99 -5.78 -34.78
CA PRO A 748 -9.34 -7.09 -34.68
C PRO A 748 -7.84 -6.92 -34.94
N PRO A 749 -6.98 -7.75 -34.34
CA PRO A 749 -5.54 -7.62 -34.47
C PRO A 749 -5.18 -7.57 -35.98
N VAL A 750 -4.44 -6.52 -36.32
CA VAL A 750 -3.93 -6.39 -37.71
C VAL A 750 -3.08 -7.62 -37.98
N PRO A 751 -3.40 -8.41 -39.04
CA PRO A 751 -2.55 -9.53 -39.41
C PRO A 751 -1.21 -8.96 -39.84
N VAL A 752 -0.14 -9.40 -39.21
CA VAL A 752 1.23 -9.15 -39.63
C VAL A 752 1.34 -9.63 -41.10
N CYS A 753 1.55 -8.70 -42.03
CA CYS A 753 1.80 -8.98 -43.42
C CYS A 753 3.02 -9.90 -43.57
N GLY A 754 2.78 -11.19 -43.70
CA GLY A 754 3.72 -12.14 -44.26
C GLY A 754 3.38 -12.31 -45.76
N GLY A 755 4.09 -11.54 -46.61
CA GLY A 755 4.06 -11.79 -48.04
C GLY A 755 4.98 -12.94 -48.40
N VAL A 756 4.49 -13.98 -49.05
CA VAL A 756 5.14 -14.66 -50.20
C VAL A 756 4.05 -15.40 -50.94
N GLY A 757 3.97 -15.11 -52.24
CA GLY A 757 2.99 -15.66 -53.15
C GLY A 757 3.28 -17.08 -53.59
N GLY A 758 2.30 -17.68 -54.22
CA GLY A 758 2.38 -18.96 -54.91
C GLY A 758 0.98 -19.43 -55.24
N GLY A 759 0.60 -19.26 -56.50
CA GLY A 759 -0.73 -19.46 -57.00
C GLY A 759 -1.14 -20.90 -57.22
N VAL A 760 -2.30 -20.99 -57.84
CA VAL A 760 -2.95 -22.06 -58.59
C VAL A 760 -4.09 -22.82 -57.89
N GLY A 761 -5.30 -22.51 -58.33
CA GLY A 761 -6.18 -23.48 -58.99
C GLY A 761 -7.32 -24.10 -58.19
N GLY A 762 -8.53 -23.62 -58.45
CA GLY A 762 -9.57 -24.54 -58.91
C GLY A 762 -10.54 -25.17 -57.88
N GLY A 763 -11.82 -24.84 -58.04
CA GLY A 763 -12.92 -25.82 -57.87
C GLY A 763 -13.70 -25.77 -56.54
N GLY A 764 -14.75 -25.12 -56.44
CA GLY A 764 -16.12 -25.39 -56.67
C GLY A 764 -16.79 -26.35 -55.67
N VAL A 765 -18.00 -25.94 -55.30
CA VAL A 765 -19.13 -26.74 -54.81
C VAL A 765 -19.49 -26.67 -53.34
N ALA A 766 -20.55 -26.01 -53.12
CA ALA A 766 -21.65 -25.87 -52.21
C ALA A 766 -22.07 -27.03 -51.28
N ARG A 767 -22.81 -26.61 -50.21
CA ARG A 767 -23.78 -27.32 -49.32
C ARG A 767 -23.17 -28.20 -48.24
N ALA A 768 -23.54 -28.02 -47.00
CA ALA A 768 -24.76 -27.80 -46.27
C ALA A 768 -24.42 -27.22 -44.90
#